data_c0f470dfd898ed216f900c7ca43b06df
#
_entry.id   c0f470dfd898ed216f900c7ca43b06df
#
_cell.length_a   1.000
_cell.length_b   1.000
_cell.length_c   1.000
_cell.angle_alpha   90.00
_cell.angle_beta   90.00
_cell.angle_gamma   90.00
#
_symmetry.space_group_name_H-M   'P 1'
#
loop_
_entity.id
_entity.type
_entity.pdbx_description
1 polymer ?
#
loop_
_entity_poly.entity_id
_entity_poly.type
_entity_poly.pdbx_seq_one_letter_code
_entity_poly.pdbx_strand_id
1 'polypeptide(L)'
;MTCIHDCETPPVFPLKIDNRRGLPSVHYRIGDYGSFREHMLDRLDKSNTLSGWTHRGSDDPGIALIEGTAIVAEILSFYQSLYANETLIRTASWQESVSRLVQLSGYRMAPGVAGEATFALTVAGEEGVTVPQGFGFKVDVEGIDEAVIFETIDTNTAYSTQNEFRLYRPRKGLQPVIDGLKSLELQAVAGASDLASLTTVSFKPGDRIMLLPELAPFAPGGGSYNSGSTQARPEIVIVKSVEQVLNRITLHFEGSLTIPRDAIVEAYVIDRSFRHFGHNAPVRIGRLNANTGYMAMEATNFERRIYTIDSGDGEFYSTLPMLELPLDQDVDDLPVGSKIICQGLAEFDGSGGVVSFTVVRTVEEVRSDTLIWGGVSGACAVVTMEARMIANLSILNETADIRRLQIHEAVSPALQLRAPSDWHSGAFPESTSGYEIQYYGLLKHAEQLVGRQLMLAGDDGRLQTLKVLRETSFNAAGKDIAQPWLWPLMLDQQPIFERQWFSEQNNRVTVYGNLVHTDQGETQPMAVLGSGDARRTFLTLPLPKNPLTYQLVSESTPPHIPVIELYVDGVRWKRVETFFSMGPKDRVYIVREDEAGKAYVQCGDGVTGAVFPSGRNNIQVAFRKGVGARGVAADKAKPTGKLKPLKEVRMLGPAVGGGDPESIESAREAAPARMQSLGRLVGLADYEAETLALPGVLKARADWVAPSGTPRIRITVLSENGEPAADDKVRHSLQAANRCRGASRHPIQVVNGKRQFVLVDLSAGFDPDRRSDDIHALILDTLGAWGEEGDSLDVTGLFGLAERRFGQGAHVSQVLAVVQNIEGVNWVRVDAFQLIPLGSPPETDPKELALPASPVREKRIDCNGDTLLSLYQDHLVINLSADSVAEACDP
;
A
#
# COMPACT_ATOMS: atom_id res chain seq x y z
N MET A 1 60.10 41.08 -10.78
CA MET A 1 59.86 39.64 -10.62
C MET A 1 60.97 39.07 -9.77
N THR A 2 60.80 39.10 -8.49
CA THR A 2 61.67 38.42 -7.51
C THR A 2 60.83 37.26 -7.02
N CYS A 3 61.16 36.08 -7.48
CA CYS A 3 60.60 34.86 -6.94
C CYS A 3 60.93 34.76 -5.45
N ILE A 4 60.02 35.02 -4.56
CA ILE A 4 60.11 34.63 -3.15
C ILE A 4 59.61 33.19 -3.11
N HIS A 5 60.34 32.28 -3.71
CA HIS A 5 60.32 30.90 -3.29
C HIS A 5 61.51 30.70 -2.36
N ASP A 6 61.21 30.28 -1.16
CA ASP A 6 62.15 29.69 -0.22
C ASP A 6 63.10 28.79 -1.00
N CYS A 7 64.40 29.06 -0.84
CA CYS A 7 65.44 28.20 -1.37
C CYS A 7 65.03 26.75 -1.03
N GLU A 8 64.75 25.94 -2.05
CA GLU A 8 64.40 24.55 -1.87
C GLU A 8 65.46 23.92 -0.96
N THR A 9 65.05 23.67 0.26
CA THR A 9 65.91 22.86 1.15
C THR A 9 66.06 21.51 0.47
N PRO A 10 67.31 21.04 0.26
CA PRO A 10 67.50 19.77 -0.45
C PRO A 10 66.66 18.66 0.25
N PRO A 11 66.03 17.78 -0.50
CA PRO A 11 65.16 16.75 0.04
C PRO A 11 65.92 15.91 1.02
N VAL A 12 65.44 15.85 2.30
CA VAL A 12 66.16 15.18 3.38
C VAL A 12 65.80 13.70 3.39
N PHE A 13 66.80 12.84 3.38
CA PHE A 13 66.62 11.39 3.57
C PHE A 13 67.22 10.95 4.92
N PRO A 14 66.47 10.12 5.73
CA PRO A 14 65.08 9.73 5.52
C PRO A 14 64.09 10.85 5.80
N LEU A 15 62.93 10.80 5.16
CA LEU A 15 61.84 11.72 5.40
C LEU A 15 61.45 11.66 6.87
N LYS A 16 61.19 12.82 7.47
CA LYS A 16 60.72 12.86 8.85
C LYS A 16 59.31 12.37 8.96
N ILE A 17 59.08 11.25 9.63
CA ILE A 17 57.76 10.67 9.85
C ILE A 17 57.19 11.24 11.15
N ASP A 18 56.07 11.94 11.05
CA ASP A 18 55.28 12.47 12.16
C ASP A 18 53.84 11.97 12.08
N ASN A 19 53.47 11.01 12.95
CA ASN A 19 52.16 10.41 13.01
C ASN A 19 51.42 10.86 14.28
N ARG A 20 50.43 11.72 14.12
CA ARG A 20 49.55 12.11 15.22
C ARG A 20 48.52 11.01 15.50
N ARG A 21 47.99 10.99 16.72
CA ARG A 21 46.91 10.08 17.08
C ARG A 21 45.63 10.45 16.28
N GLY A 22 44.95 9.46 15.77
CA GLY A 22 43.68 9.65 15.13
C GLY A 22 43.71 9.92 13.62
N LEU A 23 44.88 9.84 12.97
CA LEU A 23 44.96 9.95 11.49
C LEU A 23 44.22 8.81 10.79
N PRO A 24 43.59 9.07 9.64
CA PRO A 24 42.96 8.06 8.81
C PRO A 24 43.97 7.14 8.10
N SER A 25 45.22 7.62 7.93
CA SER A 25 46.34 6.85 7.37
C SER A 25 47.62 7.14 8.13
N VAL A 26 48.53 6.17 8.20
CA VAL A 26 49.82 6.29 8.81
C VAL A 26 50.82 6.68 7.76
N HIS A 27 51.55 7.78 7.97
CA HIS A 27 52.70 8.14 7.16
C HIS A 27 53.86 7.20 7.47
N TYR A 28 54.24 6.37 6.52
CA TYR A 28 55.29 5.35 6.67
C TYR A 28 56.36 5.45 5.60
N ARG A 29 56.26 6.38 4.67
CA ARG A 29 57.13 6.56 3.53
C ARG A 29 58.46 7.19 3.98
N ILE A 30 59.53 6.45 3.83
CA ILE A 30 60.87 6.87 4.28
C ILE A 30 61.59 7.80 3.28
N GLY A 31 61.13 7.79 2.04
CA GLY A 31 61.70 8.62 0.96
C GLY A 31 60.86 8.63 -0.30
N ASP A 32 61.08 9.64 -1.07
CA ASP A 32 60.55 9.81 -2.43
C ASP A 32 61.72 9.85 -3.43
N TYR A 33 61.43 9.97 -4.74
CA TYR A 33 62.44 10.01 -5.80
C TYR A 33 63.51 11.06 -5.51
N GLY A 34 63.12 12.29 -5.16
CA GLY A 34 64.02 13.41 -4.88
C GLY A 34 64.96 13.11 -3.75
N SER A 35 64.42 12.65 -2.58
CA SER A 35 65.23 12.33 -1.37
C SER A 35 66.15 11.15 -1.60
N PHE A 36 65.69 10.08 -2.28
CA PHE A 36 66.57 8.93 -2.64
C PHE A 36 67.65 9.32 -3.59
N ARG A 37 67.34 10.09 -4.67
CA ARG A 37 68.30 10.55 -5.62
C ARG A 37 69.37 11.42 -4.95
N GLU A 38 68.99 12.43 -4.19
CA GLU A 38 69.91 13.32 -3.49
C GLU A 38 70.79 12.57 -2.48
N HIS A 39 70.15 11.64 -1.72
CA HIS A 39 70.95 10.80 -0.82
C HIS A 39 72.02 9.94 -1.54
N MET A 40 71.69 9.34 -2.68
CA MET A 40 72.62 8.54 -3.45
C MET A 40 73.73 9.40 -4.08
N LEU A 41 73.43 10.59 -4.55
CA LEU A 41 74.42 11.56 -5.05
C LEU A 41 75.31 12.05 -3.92
N ASP A 42 74.78 12.40 -2.75
CA ASP A 42 75.58 12.77 -1.55
C ASP A 42 76.56 11.66 -1.12
N ARG A 43 76.13 10.41 -1.23
CA ARG A 43 77.02 9.25 -0.96
C ARG A 43 78.13 9.08 -2.02
N LEU A 44 77.84 9.42 -3.26
CA LEU A 44 78.91 9.47 -4.29
C LEU A 44 79.98 10.51 -3.95
N ASP A 45 79.55 11.70 -3.57
CA ASP A 45 80.42 12.82 -3.24
C ASP A 45 81.31 12.54 -2.01
N LYS A 46 80.80 11.76 -1.07
CA LYS A 46 81.47 11.31 0.13
C LYS A 46 82.31 10.07 -0.05
N SER A 47 82.30 9.43 -1.22
CA SER A 47 83.05 8.21 -1.50
C SER A 47 84.51 8.49 -1.83
N ASN A 48 85.43 7.88 -1.10
CA ASN A 48 86.91 8.02 -1.37
C ASN A 48 87.36 7.52 -2.76
N THR A 49 86.60 6.63 -3.36
CA THR A 49 86.89 5.98 -4.65
C THR A 49 86.23 6.66 -5.83
N LEU A 50 85.11 7.30 -5.59
CA LEU A 50 84.24 7.85 -6.64
C LEU A 50 84.15 9.43 -6.60
N SER A 51 84.84 10.05 -5.67
CA SER A 51 84.83 11.51 -5.49
C SER A 51 85.34 12.29 -6.73
N GLY A 52 86.15 11.64 -7.60
CA GLY A 52 86.58 12.22 -8.88
C GLY A 52 85.47 12.23 -9.99
N TRP A 53 84.38 11.53 -9.79
CA TRP A 53 83.24 11.55 -10.74
C TRP A 53 82.33 12.69 -10.38
N THR A 54 82.54 13.84 -11.03
CA THR A 54 81.82 15.08 -10.70
C THR A 54 80.67 15.44 -11.67
N HIS A 55 80.60 14.73 -12.80
CA HIS A 55 79.47 14.94 -13.74
C HIS A 55 78.17 14.44 -13.16
N ARG A 56 77.07 15.25 -13.19
CA ARG A 56 75.78 14.99 -12.62
C ARG A 56 74.66 15.18 -13.64
N GLY A 57 75.02 15.26 -14.93
CA GLY A 57 74.06 15.39 -16.01
C GLY A 57 73.27 14.12 -16.29
N SER A 58 72.06 14.19 -16.75
CA SER A 58 71.19 13.05 -17.13
C SER A 58 71.69 12.31 -18.36
N ASP A 59 72.69 12.86 -19.05
CA ASP A 59 73.43 12.27 -20.19
C ASP A 59 74.55 11.24 -19.72
N ASP A 60 74.90 11.20 -18.47
CA ASP A 60 75.79 10.22 -17.89
C ASP A 60 75.09 8.90 -17.59
N PRO A 61 75.50 7.76 -18.20
CA PRO A 61 74.85 6.46 -17.93
C PRO A 61 74.85 6.03 -16.45
N GLY A 62 75.88 6.42 -15.70
CA GLY A 62 75.93 6.16 -14.25
C GLY A 62 74.92 6.94 -13.47
N ILE A 63 74.69 8.21 -13.79
CA ILE A 63 73.62 9.03 -13.19
C ILE A 63 72.22 8.46 -13.55
N ALA A 64 72.01 8.05 -14.83
CA ALA A 64 70.79 7.40 -15.26
C ALA A 64 70.47 6.11 -14.47
N LEU A 65 71.50 5.34 -14.10
CA LEU A 65 71.36 4.16 -13.20
C LEU A 65 70.95 4.56 -11.80
N ILE A 66 71.51 5.64 -11.25
CA ILE A 66 71.13 6.17 -9.96
C ILE A 66 69.65 6.67 -9.95
N GLU A 67 69.27 7.40 -10.99
CA GLU A 67 67.89 7.87 -11.14
C GLU A 67 66.90 6.71 -11.30
N GLY A 68 67.27 5.68 -12.11
CA GLY A 68 66.46 4.47 -12.18
C GLY A 68 66.36 3.74 -10.85
N THR A 69 67.46 3.71 -10.06
CA THR A 69 67.43 3.11 -8.71
C THR A 69 66.56 3.93 -7.75
N ALA A 70 66.60 5.24 -7.85
CA ALA A 70 65.77 6.16 -7.05
C ALA A 70 64.28 5.94 -7.35
N ILE A 71 63.89 5.74 -8.60
CA ILE A 71 62.51 5.39 -8.98
C ILE A 71 62.12 4.06 -8.37
N VAL A 72 62.96 3.02 -8.44
CA VAL A 72 62.66 1.73 -7.84
C VAL A 72 62.52 1.84 -6.32
N ALA A 73 63.36 2.63 -5.67
CA ALA A 73 63.28 2.88 -4.21
C ALA A 73 62.00 3.64 -3.84
N GLU A 74 61.58 4.58 -4.65
CA GLU A 74 60.30 5.24 -4.49
C GLU A 74 59.12 4.28 -4.56
N ILE A 75 59.07 3.44 -5.61
CA ILE A 75 58.04 2.43 -5.78
C ILE A 75 58.01 1.48 -4.59
N LEU A 76 59.18 1.00 -4.13
CA LEU A 76 59.23 0.09 -2.97
C LEU A 76 58.77 0.78 -1.65
N SER A 77 59.18 2.03 -1.41
CA SER A 77 58.72 2.76 -0.22
C SER A 77 57.24 3.08 -0.24
N PHE A 78 56.69 3.31 -1.46
CA PHE A 78 55.25 3.47 -1.65
C PHE A 78 54.50 2.19 -1.26
N TYR A 79 54.88 1.03 -1.84
CA TYR A 79 54.24 -0.24 -1.48
C TYR A 79 54.42 -0.59 0.01
N GLN A 80 55.59 -0.30 0.58
CA GLN A 80 55.82 -0.50 2.02
C GLN A 80 54.85 0.34 2.87
N SER A 81 54.61 1.60 2.50
CA SER A 81 53.66 2.48 3.17
C SER A 81 52.24 1.94 3.03
N LEU A 82 51.87 1.47 1.84
CA LEU A 82 50.56 0.89 1.57
C LEU A 82 50.30 -0.34 2.48
N TYR A 83 51.26 -1.32 2.46
CA TYR A 83 51.12 -2.51 3.30
C TYR A 83 51.14 -2.19 4.80
N ALA A 84 51.84 -1.15 5.24
CA ALA A 84 51.81 -0.74 6.64
C ALA A 84 50.43 -0.26 7.07
N ASN A 85 49.73 0.43 6.22
CA ASN A 85 48.37 0.87 6.45
C ASN A 85 47.36 -0.29 6.47
N GLU A 86 47.57 -1.32 5.66
CA GLU A 86 46.72 -2.51 5.60
C GLU A 86 46.79 -3.41 6.83
N THR A 87 47.67 -3.12 7.80
CA THR A 87 47.84 -3.94 9.02
C THR A 87 46.89 -3.55 10.18
N LEU A 88 46.22 -2.42 10.07
CA LEU A 88 45.35 -1.89 11.12
C LEU A 88 43.95 -1.66 10.59
N ILE A 89 42.94 -2.11 11.33
CA ILE A 89 41.51 -1.98 10.94
C ILE A 89 41.09 -0.53 10.61
N ARG A 90 41.74 0.44 11.26
CA ARG A 90 41.41 1.85 11.05
C ARG A 90 41.98 2.43 9.78
N THR A 91 43.14 1.96 9.33
CA THR A 91 43.89 2.53 8.20
C THR A 91 43.87 1.66 6.97
N ALA A 92 43.42 0.39 7.09
CA ALA A 92 43.29 -0.54 5.99
C ALA A 92 42.24 -0.04 4.99
N SER A 93 42.56 0.04 3.71
CA SER A 93 41.66 0.50 2.64
C SER A 93 41.13 -0.64 1.77
N TRP A 94 41.77 -1.80 1.80
CA TRP A 94 41.35 -2.94 1.00
C TRP A 94 40.33 -3.78 1.75
N GLN A 95 39.24 -4.14 1.08
CA GLN A 95 38.18 -4.96 1.63
C GLN A 95 38.68 -6.30 2.19
N GLU A 96 39.62 -6.96 1.50
CA GLU A 96 40.20 -8.21 1.98
C GLU A 96 40.96 -8.02 3.29
N SER A 97 41.77 -6.95 3.41
CA SER A 97 42.52 -6.63 4.63
C SER A 97 41.58 -6.39 5.81
N VAL A 98 40.54 -5.56 5.60
CA VAL A 98 39.54 -5.28 6.64
C VAL A 98 38.79 -6.55 7.01
N SER A 99 38.32 -7.31 6.03
CA SER A 99 37.62 -8.58 6.27
C SER A 99 38.43 -9.55 7.11
N ARG A 100 39.74 -9.68 6.84
CA ARG A 100 40.64 -10.55 7.64
C ARG A 100 40.89 -9.98 9.04
N LEU A 101 41.05 -8.67 9.16
CA LEU A 101 41.30 -8.03 10.44
C LEU A 101 40.07 -8.14 11.36
N VAL A 102 38.84 -7.93 10.84
CA VAL A 102 37.63 -8.09 11.67
C VAL A 102 37.38 -9.54 12.03
N GLN A 103 37.78 -10.51 11.19
CA GLN A 103 37.71 -11.93 11.53
C GLN A 103 38.55 -12.32 12.76
N LEU A 104 39.66 -11.61 13.03
CA LEU A 104 40.46 -11.84 14.25
C LEU A 104 39.65 -11.54 15.53
N SER A 105 38.66 -10.63 15.45
CA SER A 105 37.72 -10.35 16.52
C SER A 105 36.48 -11.27 16.53
N GLY A 106 36.40 -12.25 15.59
CA GLY A 106 35.23 -13.10 15.43
C GLY A 106 34.09 -12.46 14.65
N TYR A 107 34.30 -11.26 14.11
CA TYR A 107 33.34 -10.60 13.26
C TYR A 107 33.47 -11.07 11.80
N ARG A 108 32.37 -11.23 11.10
CA ARG A 108 32.34 -11.49 9.65
C ARG A 108 31.49 -10.43 9.00
N MET A 109 32.05 -9.82 7.98
CA MET A 109 31.29 -8.87 7.16
C MET A 109 30.04 -9.54 6.60
N ALA A 110 28.92 -8.83 6.65
CA ALA A 110 27.65 -9.31 6.14
C ALA A 110 27.73 -9.41 4.60
N PRO A 111 27.35 -10.54 4.00
CA PRO A 111 27.19 -10.64 2.55
C PRO A 111 25.94 -9.87 2.11
N GLY A 112 25.84 -9.55 0.84
CA GLY A 112 24.61 -9.02 0.27
C GLY A 112 23.45 -10.01 0.46
N VAL A 113 22.29 -9.51 0.87
CA VAL A 113 21.10 -10.32 1.17
C VAL A 113 19.99 -10.04 0.17
N ALA A 114 19.33 -11.11 -0.28
CA ALA A 114 18.22 -11.03 -1.22
C ALA A 114 17.06 -10.17 -0.68
N GLY A 115 16.58 -9.26 -1.52
CA GLY A 115 15.36 -8.51 -1.26
C GLY A 115 14.11 -9.32 -1.58
N GLU A 116 13.01 -8.98 -0.95
CA GLU A 116 11.67 -9.49 -1.26
C GLU A 116 10.86 -8.44 -2.00
N ALA A 117 10.05 -8.90 -2.94
CA ALA A 117 9.13 -8.05 -3.68
C ALA A 117 7.75 -8.69 -3.79
N THR A 118 6.74 -7.84 -3.86
CA THR A 118 5.37 -8.28 -4.11
C THR A 118 4.97 -7.91 -5.53
N PHE A 119 4.53 -8.89 -6.30
CA PHE A 119 4.03 -8.68 -7.65
C PHE A 119 2.53 -8.90 -7.71
N ALA A 120 1.84 -8.08 -8.51
CA ALA A 120 0.47 -8.30 -8.92
C ALA A 120 0.46 -8.98 -10.29
N LEU A 121 -0.34 -10.03 -10.39
CA LEU A 121 -0.50 -10.78 -11.63
C LEU A 121 -1.82 -10.44 -12.30
N THR A 122 -1.77 -10.17 -13.61
CA THR A 122 -2.95 -10.08 -14.46
C THR A 122 -3.07 -11.36 -15.27
N VAL A 123 -4.11 -12.13 -15.00
CA VAL A 123 -4.39 -13.41 -15.67
C VAL A 123 -5.67 -13.33 -16.48
N ALA A 124 -5.78 -14.18 -17.52
CA ALA A 124 -6.97 -14.32 -18.34
C ALA A 124 -7.60 -15.70 -18.14
N GLY A 125 -8.93 -15.79 -18.39
CA GLY A 125 -9.71 -17.02 -18.25
C GLY A 125 -10.57 -17.03 -17.00
N GLU A 126 -11.55 -17.93 -16.96
CA GLU A 126 -12.48 -18.08 -15.84
C GLU A 126 -11.93 -19.02 -14.75
N GLU A 127 -11.05 -19.92 -15.11
CA GLU A 127 -10.42 -20.86 -14.18
C GLU A 127 -9.22 -20.24 -13.49
N GLY A 128 -8.93 -20.67 -12.26
CA GLY A 128 -7.76 -20.23 -11.52
C GLY A 128 -6.46 -20.70 -12.19
N VAL A 129 -5.48 -19.80 -12.22
CA VAL A 129 -4.14 -20.04 -12.78
C VAL A 129 -3.17 -20.30 -11.65
N THR A 130 -2.61 -21.51 -11.60
CA THR A 130 -1.61 -21.83 -10.57
C THR A 130 -0.23 -21.36 -11.01
N VAL A 131 0.38 -20.50 -10.19
CA VAL A 131 1.77 -20.07 -10.31
C VAL A 131 2.59 -20.91 -9.34
N PRO A 132 3.50 -21.77 -9.83
CA PRO A 132 4.26 -22.66 -8.95
C PRO A 132 5.33 -21.88 -8.17
N GLN A 133 5.77 -22.44 -7.05
CA GLN A 133 6.97 -21.99 -6.33
C GLN A 133 8.19 -22.02 -7.25
N GLY A 134 9.09 -21.03 -7.15
CA GLY A 134 10.29 -20.90 -7.99
C GLY A 134 10.01 -20.38 -9.41
N PHE A 135 8.79 -19.89 -9.68
CA PHE A 135 8.50 -19.23 -10.96
C PHE A 135 9.14 -17.84 -10.98
N GLY A 136 9.95 -17.55 -12.01
CA GLY A 136 10.77 -16.35 -12.07
C GLY A 136 10.10 -15.18 -12.79
N PHE A 137 10.37 -13.98 -12.28
CA PHE A 137 10.05 -12.68 -12.88
C PHE A 137 11.33 -11.89 -13.10
N LYS A 138 11.50 -11.35 -14.29
CA LYS A 138 12.63 -10.54 -14.70
C LYS A 138 12.24 -9.08 -14.67
N VAL A 139 13.01 -8.29 -13.93
CA VAL A 139 12.82 -6.86 -13.77
C VAL A 139 14.02 -6.14 -14.40
N ASP A 140 13.76 -5.27 -15.36
CA ASP A 140 14.79 -4.43 -15.97
C ASP A 140 14.89 -3.14 -15.14
N VAL A 141 16.04 -2.86 -14.55
CA VAL A 141 16.29 -1.71 -13.66
C VAL A 141 17.22 -0.73 -14.37
N GLU A 142 16.88 0.55 -14.32
CA GLU A 142 17.70 1.62 -14.89
C GLU A 142 19.04 1.71 -14.16
N GLY A 143 20.15 1.72 -14.93
CA GLY A 143 21.52 1.76 -14.38
C GLY A 143 22.14 0.39 -14.04
N ILE A 144 21.41 -0.72 -14.20
CA ILE A 144 21.94 -2.08 -14.01
C ILE A 144 21.91 -2.82 -15.35
N ASP A 145 23.08 -3.26 -15.83
CA ASP A 145 23.20 -3.95 -17.13
C ASP A 145 22.48 -5.31 -17.15
N GLU A 146 22.50 -6.05 -16.04
CA GLU A 146 21.81 -7.34 -15.90
C GLU A 146 20.45 -7.15 -15.23
N ALA A 147 19.39 -7.69 -15.84
CA ALA A 147 18.08 -7.64 -15.23
C ALA A 147 18.01 -8.48 -13.96
N VAL A 148 17.34 -7.95 -12.96
CA VAL A 148 17.14 -8.58 -11.66
C VAL A 148 16.04 -9.63 -11.76
N ILE A 149 16.31 -10.82 -11.23
CA ILE A 149 15.36 -11.94 -11.23
C ILE A 149 14.81 -12.14 -9.82
N PHE A 150 13.48 -12.26 -9.75
CA PHE A 150 12.75 -12.61 -8.54
C PHE A 150 12.01 -13.93 -8.75
N GLU A 151 12.05 -14.83 -7.79
CA GLU A 151 11.33 -16.11 -7.83
C GLU A 151 10.26 -16.20 -6.76
N THR A 152 9.11 -16.80 -7.10
CA THR A 152 8.00 -16.99 -6.16
C THR A 152 8.39 -17.88 -4.97
N ILE A 153 8.08 -17.44 -3.76
CA ILE A 153 8.37 -18.17 -2.52
C ILE A 153 7.41 -19.34 -2.37
N ASP A 154 6.13 -19.13 -2.71
CA ASP A 154 5.05 -20.10 -2.53
C ASP A 154 4.28 -20.34 -3.83
N THR A 155 3.56 -21.47 -3.86
CA THR A 155 2.59 -21.73 -4.92
C THR A 155 1.29 -20.97 -4.68
N ASN A 156 0.90 -20.12 -5.63
CA ASN A 156 -0.30 -19.28 -5.55
C ASN A 156 -1.25 -19.55 -6.71
N THR A 157 -2.55 -19.35 -6.47
CA THR A 157 -3.57 -19.42 -7.52
C THR A 157 -4.12 -18.02 -7.78
N ALA A 158 -4.01 -17.55 -9.02
CA ALA A 158 -4.51 -16.26 -9.47
C ALA A 158 -5.85 -16.44 -10.21
N TYR A 159 -6.76 -15.48 -10.06
CA TYR A 159 -8.09 -15.46 -10.71
C TYR A 159 -8.26 -14.16 -11.49
N SER A 160 -8.86 -14.21 -12.66
CA SER A 160 -9.07 -13.02 -13.50
C SER A 160 -9.92 -11.94 -12.82
N THR A 161 -10.83 -12.35 -11.95
CA THR A 161 -11.69 -11.45 -11.16
C THR A 161 -10.96 -10.69 -10.04
N GLN A 162 -9.72 -11.07 -9.77
CA GLN A 162 -8.87 -10.50 -8.72
C GLN A 162 -7.64 -9.77 -9.28
N ASN A 163 -7.58 -9.54 -10.60
CA ASN A 163 -6.50 -8.78 -11.24
C ASN A 163 -6.44 -7.37 -10.68
N GLU A 164 -7.48 -6.61 -10.97
CA GLU A 164 -7.75 -5.28 -10.44
C GLU A 164 -9.25 -5.17 -10.15
N PHE A 165 -9.60 -4.75 -8.95
CA PHE A 165 -10.99 -4.55 -8.57
C PHE A 165 -11.12 -3.39 -7.58
N ARG A 166 -12.35 -3.09 -7.19
CA ARG A 166 -12.65 -2.03 -6.25
C ARG A 166 -13.31 -2.60 -5.00
N LEU A 167 -12.98 -2.03 -3.86
CA LEU A 167 -13.70 -2.23 -2.60
C LEU A 167 -14.51 -0.97 -2.31
N TYR A 168 -15.59 -1.14 -1.58
CA TYR A 168 -16.55 -0.07 -1.32
C TYR A 168 -16.75 0.12 0.17
N ARG A 169 -17.06 1.35 0.55
CA ARG A 169 -17.33 1.72 1.93
C ARG A 169 -18.55 0.96 2.46
N PRO A 170 -18.55 0.54 3.74
CA PRO A 170 -19.68 -0.14 4.35
C PRO A 170 -20.88 0.80 4.49
N ARG A 171 -22.08 0.24 4.41
CA ARG A 171 -23.34 0.93 4.56
C ARG A 171 -23.93 0.68 5.94
N LYS A 172 -24.70 1.66 6.45
CA LYS A 172 -25.66 1.39 7.50
C LYS A 172 -26.76 0.49 6.95
N GLY A 173 -27.40 -0.29 7.82
CA GLY A 173 -28.59 -1.06 7.46
C GLY A 173 -29.68 -0.15 6.86
N LEU A 174 -30.55 -0.73 6.03
CA LEU A 174 -31.66 -0.02 5.44
C LEU A 174 -32.54 0.60 6.54
N GLN A 175 -32.82 1.89 6.39
CA GLN A 175 -33.63 2.63 7.34
C GLN A 175 -35.11 2.55 6.90
N PRO A 176 -36.06 2.61 7.85
CA PRO A 176 -37.46 2.83 7.52
C PRO A 176 -37.67 4.18 6.83
N VAL A 177 -38.78 4.30 6.10
CA VAL A 177 -39.17 5.57 5.48
C VAL A 177 -39.46 6.61 6.55
N ILE A 178 -38.96 7.83 6.35
CA ILE A 178 -39.15 8.97 7.27
C ILE A 178 -39.75 10.17 6.53
N ASP A 179 -40.46 11.00 7.25
CA ASP A 179 -41.05 12.24 6.70
C ASP A 179 -40.00 13.15 6.07
N GLY A 180 -40.38 13.82 4.99
CA GLY A 180 -39.56 14.83 4.35
C GLY A 180 -38.45 14.29 3.42
N LEU A 181 -38.34 13.00 3.21
CA LEU A 181 -37.42 12.45 2.21
C LEU A 181 -37.81 12.94 0.81
N LYS A 182 -36.81 13.08 -0.04
CA LYS A 182 -36.93 13.43 -1.45
C LYS A 182 -36.52 12.30 -2.38
N SER A 183 -36.11 11.18 -1.82
CA SER A 183 -35.66 10.01 -2.55
C SER A 183 -35.90 8.73 -1.77
N LEU A 184 -36.13 7.64 -2.49
CA LEU A 184 -36.24 6.28 -1.95
C LEU A 184 -35.32 5.34 -2.73
N GLU A 185 -34.82 4.32 -2.05
CA GLU A 185 -33.95 3.29 -2.63
C GLU A 185 -34.77 2.00 -2.81
N LEU A 186 -34.65 1.37 -3.99
CA LEU A 186 -35.20 0.04 -4.24
C LEU A 186 -34.43 -1.00 -3.43
N GLN A 187 -35.16 -1.78 -2.65
CA GLN A 187 -34.65 -2.93 -1.92
C GLN A 187 -34.91 -4.18 -2.73
N ALA A 188 -33.89 -5.00 -2.89
CA ALA A 188 -34.11 -6.38 -3.31
C ALA A 188 -34.81 -7.14 -2.19
N VAL A 189 -35.91 -7.77 -2.51
CA VAL A 189 -36.62 -8.65 -1.56
C VAL A 189 -35.73 -9.85 -1.25
N ALA A 190 -35.70 -10.28 -0.01
CA ALA A 190 -34.98 -11.48 0.43
C ALA A 190 -35.64 -12.72 -0.19
N GLY A 191 -35.14 -13.12 -1.36
CA GLY A 191 -35.59 -14.24 -2.17
C GLY A 191 -35.09 -14.01 -3.58
N ALA A 192 -34.02 -14.66 -3.96
CA ALA A 192 -33.18 -14.35 -5.11
C ALA A 192 -33.85 -14.40 -6.48
N SER A 193 -35.08 -14.88 -6.60
CA SER A 193 -35.82 -14.90 -7.85
C SER A 193 -36.26 -13.49 -8.31
N ASP A 194 -36.36 -12.53 -7.40
CA ASP A 194 -36.94 -11.23 -7.68
C ASP A 194 -35.92 -10.15 -8.11
N LEU A 195 -34.63 -10.35 -7.93
CA LEU A 195 -33.62 -9.44 -8.46
C LEU A 195 -33.61 -9.41 -10.00
N ALA A 196 -33.90 -10.54 -10.61
CA ALA A 196 -34.06 -10.62 -12.06
C ALA A 196 -35.31 -9.83 -12.55
N SER A 197 -36.35 -9.77 -11.71
CA SER A 197 -37.55 -8.99 -12.02
C SER A 197 -37.35 -7.47 -11.82
N LEU A 198 -36.53 -7.07 -10.85
CA LEU A 198 -36.17 -5.64 -10.62
C LEU A 198 -35.34 -5.04 -11.76
N THR A 199 -34.53 -5.85 -12.43
CA THR A 199 -33.79 -5.40 -13.61
C THR A 199 -34.67 -5.21 -14.84
N THR A 200 -35.92 -5.71 -14.83
CA THR A 200 -36.89 -5.53 -15.94
C THR A 200 -37.70 -4.25 -15.82
N VAL A 201 -37.79 -3.63 -14.65
CA VAL A 201 -38.48 -2.35 -14.46
C VAL A 201 -37.55 -1.20 -14.83
N SER A 202 -37.79 -0.58 -15.95
CA SER A 202 -37.09 0.61 -16.42
C SER A 202 -37.79 1.86 -15.90
N PHE A 203 -37.17 2.58 -15.00
CA PHE A 203 -37.69 3.85 -14.47
C PHE A 203 -37.21 5.01 -15.35
N LYS A 204 -38.10 5.96 -15.56
CA LYS A 204 -37.82 7.19 -16.32
C LYS A 204 -38.26 8.43 -15.53
N PRO A 205 -37.62 9.57 -15.73
CA PRO A 205 -38.14 10.82 -15.24
C PRO A 205 -39.58 11.06 -15.78
N GLY A 206 -40.50 11.45 -14.89
CA GLY A 206 -41.90 11.59 -15.18
C GLY A 206 -42.79 10.39 -14.82
N ASP A 207 -42.18 9.22 -14.52
CA ASP A 207 -42.96 8.06 -14.08
C ASP A 207 -43.67 8.39 -12.75
N ARG A 208 -44.91 7.91 -12.64
CA ARG A 208 -45.73 8.08 -11.45
C ARG A 208 -45.67 6.82 -10.61
N ILE A 209 -45.35 6.97 -9.33
CA ILE A 209 -45.26 5.84 -8.40
C ILE A 209 -46.28 6.05 -7.29
N MET A 210 -47.14 5.05 -7.08
CA MET A 210 -48.00 4.97 -5.93
C MET A 210 -47.24 4.34 -4.76
N LEU A 211 -47.07 5.09 -3.69
CA LEU A 211 -46.50 4.61 -2.45
C LEU A 211 -47.62 4.18 -1.50
N LEU A 212 -47.63 2.94 -1.10
CA LEU A 212 -48.60 2.39 -0.17
C LEU A 212 -47.90 2.15 1.18
N PRO A 213 -48.43 2.74 2.26
CA PRO A 213 -48.00 2.35 3.60
C PRO A 213 -48.44 0.91 3.87
N GLU A 214 -47.92 0.29 4.94
CA GLU A 214 -48.43 -1.01 5.39
C GLU A 214 -49.93 -0.90 5.65
N LEU A 215 -50.74 -1.52 4.79
CA LEU A 215 -52.17 -1.49 4.90
C LEU A 215 -52.56 -2.45 6.03
N ALA A 216 -53.04 -1.92 7.14
CA ALA A 216 -53.66 -2.75 8.17
C ALA A 216 -54.80 -3.56 7.53
N PRO A 217 -54.92 -4.83 7.78
CA PRO A 217 -56.04 -5.61 7.26
C PRO A 217 -57.31 -4.98 7.77
N PHE A 218 -58.23 -4.66 6.85
CA PHE A 218 -59.52 -4.09 7.11
C PHE A 218 -60.32 -5.09 7.97
N ALA A 219 -60.38 -4.90 9.29
CA ALA A 219 -61.08 -5.77 10.21
C ALA A 219 -62.51 -5.23 10.48
N PRO A 220 -63.53 -5.94 10.05
CA PRO A 220 -64.90 -5.59 10.47
C PRO A 220 -65.11 -6.21 11.89
N GLY A 221 -65.18 -5.38 12.88
CA GLY A 221 -65.57 -5.80 14.22
C GLY A 221 -65.25 -4.81 15.32
N GLY A 222 -66.20 -3.96 15.67
CA GLY A 222 -66.44 -3.47 16.99
C GLY A 222 -65.32 -2.93 17.88
N GLY A 223 -64.25 -2.37 17.32
CA GLY A 223 -63.25 -1.59 18.03
C GLY A 223 -63.40 -0.12 17.72
N SER A 224 -63.62 0.67 18.73
CA SER A 224 -63.59 2.14 18.66
C SER A 224 -62.43 2.63 17.86
N TYR A 225 -62.64 3.08 16.67
CA TYR A 225 -61.61 3.76 15.90
C TYR A 225 -61.29 5.07 16.60
N ASN A 226 -60.21 5.09 17.36
CA ASN A 226 -59.70 6.33 17.90
C ASN A 226 -59.27 7.21 16.70
N SER A 227 -59.99 8.30 16.52
CA SER A 227 -59.73 9.38 15.56
C SER A 227 -58.36 10.06 15.73
N GLY A 228 -57.46 9.44 16.46
CA GLY A 228 -56.12 9.95 16.77
C GLY A 228 -54.99 9.11 16.21
N SER A 229 -55.19 7.96 15.56
CA SER A 229 -54.11 7.29 14.86
C SER A 229 -53.92 7.94 13.48
N THR A 230 -52.82 8.61 13.26
CA THR A 230 -52.37 9.08 11.94
C THR A 230 -52.15 7.89 11.06
N GLN A 231 -53.22 7.36 10.42
CA GLN A 231 -53.04 6.36 9.35
C GLN A 231 -52.28 7.02 8.21
N ALA A 232 -51.18 6.43 7.87
CA ALA A 232 -50.44 6.81 6.69
C ALA A 232 -51.35 6.76 5.46
N ARG A 233 -51.38 7.81 4.67
CA ARG A 233 -52.13 7.88 3.44
C ARG A 233 -51.27 7.44 2.26
N PRO A 234 -51.81 6.71 1.30
CA PRO A 234 -51.16 6.49 0.03
C PRO A 234 -50.78 7.80 -0.65
N GLU A 235 -49.62 7.84 -1.23
CA GLU A 235 -49.10 9.04 -1.91
C GLU A 235 -48.64 8.70 -3.31
N ILE A 236 -49.01 9.54 -4.29
CA ILE A 236 -48.50 9.43 -5.66
C ILE A 236 -47.35 10.43 -5.80
N VAL A 237 -46.19 9.91 -6.15
CA VAL A 237 -44.99 10.70 -6.41
C VAL A 237 -44.59 10.64 -7.85
N ILE A 238 -43.97 11.69 -8.36
CA ILE A 238 -43.41 11.76 -9.69
C ILE A 238 -41.90 11.64 -9.62
N VAL A 239 -41.34 10.73 -10.40
CA VAL A 239 -39.91 10.52 -10.50
C VAL A 239 -39.27 11.72 -11.19
N LYS A 240 -38.37 12.42 -10.49
CA LYS A 240 -37.60 13.53 -11.06
C LYS A 240 -36.33 13.04 -11.74
N SER A 241 -35.61 12.13 -11.12
CA SER A 241 -34.42 11.50 -11.67
C SER A 241 -34.20 10.13 -11.06
N VAL A 242 -33.52 9.28 -11.80
CA VAL A 242 -33.14 7.93 -11.42
C VAL A 242 -31.64 7.87 -11.33
N GLU A 243 -31.09 7.47 -10.19
CA GLU A 243 -29.68 7.24 -9.99
C GLU A 243 -29.44 5.73 -9.82
N GLN A 244 -28.67 5.15 -10.73
CA GLN A 244 -28.25 3.75 -10.63
C GLN A 244 -26.76 3.68 -10.38
N VAL A 245 -26.39 3.14 -9.24
CA VAL A 245 -24.99 2.93 -8.83
C VAL A 245 -24.83 1.50 -8.36
N LEU A 246 -23.98 0.75 -9.04
CA LEU A 246 -23.82 -0.69 -8.84
C LEU A 246 -25.15 -1.42 -9.02
N ASN A 247 -25.60 -2.14 -8.01
CA ASN A 247 -26.89 -2.85 -7.97
C ASN A 247 -28.01 -2.07 -7.24
N ARG A 248 -27.81 -0.77 -7.03
CA ARG A 248 -28.74 0.08 -6.30
C ARG A 248 -29.40 1.08 -7.23
N ILE A 249 -30.71 1.18 -7.13
CA ILE A 249 -31.51 2.18 -7.83
C ILE A 249 -32.12 3.12 -6.78
N THR A 250 -31.78 4.39 -6.86
CA THR A 250 -32.33 5.45 -6.02
C THR A 250 -33.22 6.31 -6.88
N LEU A 251 -34.48 6.41 -6.50
CA LEU A 251 -35.50 7.23 -7.15
C LEU A 251 -35.61 8.56 -6.43
N HIS A 252 -35.32 9.65 -7.12
CA HIS A 252 -35.53 11.00 -6.62
C HIS A 252 -36.88 11.53 -7.09
N PHE A 253 -37.65 12.12 -6.18
CA PHE A 253 -39.00 12.57 -6.44
C PHE A 253 -39.13 14.09 -6.51
N GLU A 254 -40.18 14.56 -7.17
CA GLU A 254 -40.65 15.95 -7.09
C GLU A 254 -41.33 16.16 -5.73
N GLY A 255 -40.81 17.10 -4.94
CA GLY A 255 -41.34 17.39 -3.60
C GLY A 255 -40.74 16.51 -2.49
N SER A 256 -41.40 16.50 -1.34
CA SER A 256 -41.00 15.73 -0.16
C SER A 256 -42.09 14.73 0.19
N LEU A 257 -41.69 13.53 0.62
CA LEU A 257 -42.60 12.48 1.05
C LEU A 257 -43.30 12.88 2.35
N THR A 258 -44.59 12.56 2.44
CA THR A 258 -45.46 12.81 3.61
C THR A 258 -45.78 11.53 4.39
N ILE A 259 -45.21 10.40 3.97
CA ILE A 259 -45.43 9.12 4.65
C ILE A 259 -44.81 9.19 6.05
N PRO A 260 -45.52 8.78 7.10
CA PRO A 260 -45.06 8.82 8.46
C PRO A 260 -43.80 7.99 8.68
N ARG A 261 -42.99 8.40 9.67
CA ARG A 261 -41.83 7.69 10.12
C ARG A 261 -42.21 6.24 10.51
N ASP A 262 -41.37 5.28 10.19
CA ASP A 262 -41.55 3.85 10.46
C ASP A 262 -42.59 3.13 9.57
N ALA A 263 -43.18 3.83 8.59
CA ALA A 263 -44.04 3.16 7.63
C ALA A 263 -43.23 2.32 6.64
N ILE A 264 -43.54 1.03 6.50
CA ILE A 264 -43.05 0.18 5.43
C ILE A 264 -43.81 0.55 4.15
N VAL A 265 -43.06 0.84 3.09
CA VAL A 265 -43.66 1.28 1.82
C VAL A 265 -43.56 0.15 0.81
N GLU A 266 -44.74 -0.32 0.36
CA GLU A 266 -44.93 -1.07 -0.87
C GLU A 266 -45.28 -0.06 -1.98
N ALA A 267 -44.74 -0.22 -3.17
CA ALA A 267 -44.98 0.75 -4.25
C ALA A 267 -45.28 0.08 -5.58
N TYR A 268 -45.96 0.82 -6.45
CA TYR A 268 -46.25 0.39 -7.83
C TYR A 268 -46.03 1.56 -8.78
N VAL A 269 -45.41 1.28 -9.91
CA VAL A 269 -45.42 2.22 -11.03
C VAL A 269 -46.84 2.21 -11.64
N ILE A 270 -47.46 3.39 -11.72
CA ILE A 270 -48.79 3.55 -12.27
C ILE A 270 -48.72 4.27 -13.62
N ASP A 271 -49.51 3.81 -14.58
CA ASP A 271 -49.61 4.44 -15.90
C ASP A 271 -50.92 5.21 -16.00
N ARG A 272 -52.01 4.54 -16.33
CA ARG A 272 -53.33 5.15 -16.49
C ARG A 272 -54.09 5.24 -15.19
N SER A 273 -54.94 6.24 -15.11
CA SER A 273 -55.86 6.43 -13.97
C SER A 273 -57.27 6.58 -14.50
N PHE A 274 -58.15 5.79 -13.94
CA PHE A 274 -59.55 5.72 -14.32
C PHE A 274 -60.43 6.15 -13.17
N ARG A 275 -61.69 6.49 -13.51
CA ARG A 275 -62.76 6.65 -12.53
C ARG A 275 -63.76 5.55 -12.71
N HIS A 276 -64.68 5.45 -11.76
CA HIS A 276 -65.84 4.57 -11.92
C HIS A 276 -66.80 5.10 -13.00
N PHE A 277 -67.34 4.25 -13.83
CA PHE A 277 -68.41 4.65 -14.77
C PHE A 277 -69.57 5.21 -14.01
N GLY A 278 -70.10 6.34 -14.45
CA GLY A 278 -71.18 7.06 -13.76
C GLY A 278 -70.73 7.98 -12.60
N HIS A 279 -69.40 8.18 -12.38
CA HIS A 279 -68.86 9.14 -11.43
C HIS A 279 -69.37 10.58 -11.65
N ASN A 280 -69.77 10.91 -12.87
CA ASN A 280 -70.27 12.23 -13.30
C ASN A 280 -71.79 12.27 -13.37
N ALA A 281 -72.49 11.22 -12.92
CA ALA A 281 -73.96 11.22 -12.90
C ALA A 281 -74.50 12.23 -11.90
N PRO A 282 -75.69 12.85 -12.17
CA PRO A 282 -76.28 13.83 -11.28
C PRO A 282 -76.67 13.21 -9.95
N VAL A 283 -76.64 13.97 -8.86
CA VAL A 283 -76.90 13.49 -7.51
C VAL A 283 -78.39 13.09 -7.35
N ARG A 284 -79.25 13.71 -8.11
CA ARG A 284 -80.69 13.38 -8.12
C ARG A 284 -81.21 13.38 -9.56
N ILE A 285 -82.03 12.42 -9.91
CA ILE A 285 -82.69 12.32 -11.18
C ILE A 285 -84.21 12.37 -10.97
N GLY A 286 -84.86 13.06 -11.90
CA GLY A 286 -86.31 13.04 -11.90
C GLY A 286 -86.75 11.68 -12.49
N ARG A 287 -87.60 10.93 -11.74
CA ARG A 287 -88.24 9.71 -12.16
C ARG A 287 -89.73 9.86 -12.14
N LEU A 288 -90.39 9.49 -13.28
CA LEU A 288 -91.78 9.49 -13.33
C LEU A 288 -92.34 8.30 -12.58
N ASN A 289 -93.00 8.53 -11.45
CA ASN A 289 -93.74 7.48 -10.72
C ASN A 289 -94.95 7.04 -11.58
N ALA A 290 -94.88 5.84 -12.09
CA ALA A 290 -95.93 5.29 -13.00
C ALA A 290 -97.25 5.15 -12.28
N ASN A 291 -97.35 5.03 -10.97
CA ASN A 291 -98.54 4.87 -10.20
C ASN A 291 -99.20 6.20 -9.84
N THR A 292 -98.41 7.25 -9.71
CA THR A 292 -98.93 8.57 -9.31
C THR A 292 -98.91 9.63 -10.41
N GLY A 293 -98.26 9.35 -11.53
CA GLY A 293 -98.01 10.29 -12.57
C GLY A 293 -97.26 11.56 -12.27
N TYR A 294 -96.61 11.62 -11.09
CA TYR A 294 -95.75 12.74 -10.71
C TYR A 294 -94.22 12.42 -10.84
N MET A 295 -93.49 13.45 -11.16
CA MET A 295 -92.04 13.38 -11.15
C MET A 295 -91.54 13.41 -9.71
N ALA A 296 -91.04 12.32 -9.28
CA ALA A 296 -90.31 12.25 -8.01
C ALA A 296 -88.81 12.45 -8.25
N MET A 297 -88.18 13.31 -7.46
CA MET A 297 -86.73 13.48 -7.47
C MET A 297 -86.06 12.44 -6.57
N GLU A 298 -85.57 11.38 -7.17
CA GLU A 298 -84.86 10.33 -6.47
C GLU A 298 -83.38 10.64 -6.42
N ALA A 299 -82.75 10.39 -5.24
CA ALA A 299 -81.34 10.44 -5.12
C ALA A 299 -80.70 9.27 -5.92
N THR A 300 -79.76 9.60 -6.77
CA THR A 300 -78.99 8.60 -7.47
C THR A 300 -78.02 7.98 -6.47
N ASN A 301 -78.52 7.02 -5.70
CA ASN A 301 -77.73 6.31 -4.67
C ASN A 301 -76.88 5.24 -5.36
N PHE A 302 -75.83 5.69 -6.10
CA PHE A 302 -74.95 4.82 -6.83
C PHE A 302 -74.05 4.01 -5.90
N GLU A 303 -73.85 4.51 -4.71
CA GLU A 303 -72.96 3.93 -3.74
C GLU A 303 -73.38 2.55 -3.27
N ARG A 304 -74.69 2.26 -3.21
CA ARG A 304 -75.17 0.93 -2.81
C ARG A 304 -75.13 -0.11 -3.94
N ARG A 305 -75.05 0.31 -5.19
CA ARG A 305 -75.31 -0.59 -6.35
C ARG A 305 -74.07 -1.31 -6.85
N ILE A 306 -72.91 -0.82 -6.54
CA ILE A 306 -71.68 -1.52 -6.82
C ILE A 306 -71.54 -2.80 -5.97
N TYR A 307 -72.18 -2.81 -4.81
CA TYR A 307 -71.98 -3.79 -3.76
C TYR A 307 -73.28 -4.53 -3.29
N THR A 308 -74.45 -4.16 -3.80
CA THR A 308 -75.67 -4.86 -3.41
C THR A 308 -76.02 -6.00 -4.35
N ILE A 309 -76.29 -7.14 -3.77
CA ILE A 309 -76.90 -8.29 -4.40
C ILE A 309 -78.34 -7.89 -4.79
N ASP A 310 -78.75 -8.25 -6.00
CA ASP A 310 -80.09 -8.08 -6.54
C ASP A 310 -81.18 -8.51 -5.53
N SER A 311 -82.02 -7.61 -5.13
CA SER A 311 -83.22 -7.86 -4.22
C SER A 311 -84.46 -8.09 -5.02
N GLY A 312 -84.39 -8.52 -6.25
CA GLY A 312 -85.54 -9.07 -6.99
C GLY A 312 -86.74 -8.14 -7.35
N ASP A 313 -86.61 -6.82 -7.12
CA ASP A 313 -87.69 -5.91 -7.29
C ASP A 313 -87.68 -5.17 -8.66
N GLY A 314 -87.30 -5.88 -9.71
CA GLY A 314 -87.70 -5.53 -11.09
C GLY A 314 -87.30 -4.13 -11.63
N GLU A 315 -86.32 -3.45 -11.00
CA GLU A 315 -85.91 -2.11 -11.47
C GLU A 315 -84.73 -2.24 -12.38
N PHE A 316 -84.76 -1.60 -13.52
CA PHE A 316 -83.66 -1.55 -14.53
C PHE A 316 -82.40 -0.83 -14.01
N TYR A 317 -81.62 -1.58 -13.31
CA TYR A 317 -80.25 -1.18 -13.01
C TYR A 317 -79.31 -2.28 -13.49
N SER A 318 -78.22 -1.89 -14.09
CA SER A 318 -77.13 -2.86 -14.38
C SER A 318 -76.54 -3.27 -13.07
N THR A 319 -77.00 -4.34 -12.49
CA THR A 319 -76.44 -4.98 -11.30
C THR A 319 -75.19 -5.69 -11.77
N LEU A 320 -74.06 -5.08 -11.51
CA LEU A 320 -72.81 -5.76 -11.73
C LEU A 320 -72.48 -6.65 -10.53
N PRO A 321 -71.93 -7.84 -10.75
CA PRO A 321 -71.39 -8.66 -9.67
C PRO A 321 -70.40 -7.89 -8.81
N MET A 322 -70.31 -8.24 -7.53
CA MET A 322 -69.37 -7.55 -6.59
C MET A 322 -67.92 -7.60 -6.95
N LEU A 323 -67.55 -8.50 -7.86
CA LEU A 323 -66.17 -8.62 -8.36
C LEU A 323 -65.92 -7.75 -9.62
N GLU A 324 -66.94 -7.12 -10.16
CA GLU A 324 -66.88 -6.38 -11.38
C GLU A 324 -66.82 -4.86 -11.09
N LEU A 325 -65.94 -4.18 -11.78
CA LEU A 325 -65.69 -2.76 -11.66
C LEU A 325 -65.77 -2.08 -13.05
N PRO A 326 -66.78 -1.25 -13.31
CA PRO A 326 -66.89 -0.55 -14.58
C PRO A 326 -65.98 0.70 -14.55
N LEU A 327 -65.16 0.86 -15.54
CA LEU A 327 -64.30 2.01 -15.77
C LEU A 327 -65.03 3.11 -16.57
N ASP A 328 -64.60 4.36 -16.43
CA ASP A 328 -65.19 5.53 -17.15
C ASP A 328 -64.75 5.58 -18.63
N GLN A 329 -63.87 4.64 -19.02
CA GLN A 329 -63.33 4.52 -20.37
C GLN A 329 -63.47 3.10 -20.88
N ASP A 330 -63.66 2.96 -22.20
CA ASP A 330 -63.67 1.65 -22.85
C ASP A 330 -62.19 1.28 -23.23
N VAL A 331 -61.54 0.44 -22.41
CA VAL A 331 -60.18 -0.02 -22.57
C VAL A 331 -60.15 -1.53 -22.67
N ASP A 332 -59.58 -2.05 -23.72
CA ASP A 332 -59.50 -3.50 -24.04
C ASP A 332 -58.05 -4.04 -23.83
N ASP A 333 -57.08 -3.16 -23.59
CA ASP A 333 -55.66 -3.48 -23.48
C ASP A 333 -55.13 -3.63 -22.05
N LEU A 334 -56.01 -3.68 -21.06
CA LEU A 334 -55.62 -3.92 -19.67
C LEU A 334 -55.24 -5.40 -19.49
N PRO A 335 -54.01 -5.72 -19.17
CA PRO A 335 -53.57 -7.12 -19.15
C PRO A 335 -54.23 -7.94 -18.03
N VAL A 336 -54.72 -9.12 -18.37
CA VAL A 336 -55.17 -10.11 -17.36
C VAL A 336 -53.96 -10.52 -16.47
N GLY A 337 -54.15 -10.56 -15.18
CA GLY A 337 -53.11 -10.80 -14.16
C GLY A 337 -52.38 -9.53 -13.72
N SER A 338 -52.61 -8.37 -14.36
CA SER A 338 -52.09 -7.09 -13.89
C SER A 338 -52.75 -6.67 -12.57
N LYS A 339 -52.13 -5.72 -11.88
CA LYS A 339 -52.64 -5.16 -10.64
C LYS A 339 -53.33 -3.83 -10.91
N ILE A 340 -54.48 -3.61 -10.27
CA ILE A 340 -55.15 -2.32 -10.18
C ILE A 340 -55.20 -1.89 -8.72
N ILE A 341 -55.07 -0.57 -8.50
CA ILE A 341 -55.12 0.05 -7.20
C ILE A 341 -56.35 0.92 -7.12
N CYS A 342 -57.29 0.54 -6.23
CA CYS A 342 -58.53 1.26 -6.05
C CYS A 342 -58.48 2.10 -4.77
N GLN A 343 -58.69 3.39 -4.91
CA GLN A 343 -58.78 4.36 -3.80
C GLN A 343 -60.13 4.98 -3.73
N GLY A 344 -60.72 5.04 -2.54
CA GLY A 344 -62.03 5.67 -2.39
C GLY A 344 -62.40 5.97 -0.93
N LEU A 345 -63.64 6.37 -0.75
CA LEU A 345 -64.27 6.60 0.54
C LEU A 345 -65.40 5.60 0.72
N ALA A 346 -65.44 4.96 1.86
CA ALA A 346 -66.53 4.10 2.28
C ALA A 346 -67.19 4.66 3.53
N GLU A 347 -68.52 4.60 3.59
CA GLU A 347 -69.34 4.99 4.76
C GLU A 347 -69.86 3.74 5.44
N PHE A 348 -69.66 3.66 6.74
CA PHE A 348 -70.13 2.54 7.57
C PHE A 348 -71.49 2.88 8.15
N ASP A 349 -72.40 1.90 8.08
CA ASP A 349 -73.81 2.09 8.49
C ASP A 349 -73.96 2.59 9.92
N GLY A 350 -74.72 3.66 10.00
CA GLY A 350 -75.30 4.23 11.21
C GLY A 350 -74.32 5.06 12.09
N SER A 351 -73.03 5.15 11.73
CA SER A 351 -72.07 5.96 12.49
C SER A 351 -71.73 7.31 11.89
N GLY A 352 -72.15 7.58 10.60
CA GLY A 352 -71.79 8.79 9.86
C GLY A 352 -70.31 8.96 9.62
N GLY A 353 -69.49 7.93 9.90
CA GLY A 353 -68.04 7.94 9.73
C GLY A 353 -67.67 7.55 8.27
N VAL A 354 -66.99 8.47 7.60
CA VAL A 354 -66.42 8.21 6.26
C VAL A 354 -64.95 7.82 6.42
N VAL A 355 -64.57 6.63 5.92
CA VAL A 355 -63.25 6.10 5.97
C VAL A 355 -62.65 6.01 4.56
N SER A 356 -61.44 6.52 4.39
CA SER A 356 -60.70 6.33 3.15
C SER A 356 -60.15 4.90 3.09
N PHE A 357 -60.28 4.24 1.94
CA PHE A 357 -59.69 2.94 1.72
C PHE A 357 -58.78 2.95 0.50
N THR A 358 -57.81 2.06 0.48
CA THR A 358 -56.96 1.75 -0.69
C THR A 358 -56.78 0.24 -0.71
N VAL A 359 -57.05 -0.36 -1.87
CA VAL A 359 -56.89 -1.81 -2.05
C VAL A 359 -56.22 -2.12 -3.38
N VAL A 360 -55.37 -3.14 -3.38
CA VAL A 360 -54.76 -3.68 -4.58
C VAL A 360 -55.51 -4.95 -4.99
N ARG A 361 -55.89 -5.06 -6.27
CA ARG A 361 -56.61 -6.20 -6.81
C ARG A 361 -55.96 -6.69 -8.08
N THR A 362 -56.09 -7.97 -8.36
CA THR A 362 -55.64 -8.58 -9.62
C THR A 362 -56.78 -8.58 -10.61
N VAL A 363 -56.50 -8.23 -11.84
CA VAL A 363 -57.44 -8.28 -12.97
C VAL A 363 -57.54 -9.72 -13.43
N GLU A 364 -58.75 -10.32 -13.37
CA GLU A 364 -59.05 -11.66 -13.86
C GLU A 364 -59.59 -11.65 -15.29
N GLU A 365 -60.45 -10.66 -15.61
CA GLU A 365 -61.07 -10.52 -16.94
C GLU A 365 -61.35 -9.05 -17.21
N VAL A 366 -61.28 -8.67 -18.48
CA VAL A 366 -61.71 -7.33 -18.98
C VAL A 366 -62.63 -7.54 -20.15
N ARG A 367 -63.81 -6.93 -20.10
CA ARG A 367 -64.76 -6.94 -21.18
C ARG A 367 -65.27 -5.54 -21.48
N SER A 368 -65.56 -5.23 -22.72
CA SER A 368 -66.31 -4.02 -23.10
C SER A 368 -67.81 -4.27 -22.93
N ASP A 369 -68.49 -3.35 -22.30
CA ASP A 369 -69.95 -3.43 -22.08
C ASP A 369 -70.58 -2.04 -22.23
N THR A 370 -71.83 -2.02 -22.48
CA THR A 370 -72.58 -0.76 -22.54
C THR A 370 -73.53 -0.64 -21.33
N LEU A 371 -73.14 0.24 -20.45
CA LEU A 371 -73.83 0.42 -19.17
C LEU A 371 -74.67 1.71 -19.15
N ILE A 372 -75.73 1.66 -18.37
CA ILE A 372 -76.54 2.82 -18.04
C ILE A 372 -76.48 3.03 -16.55
N TRP A 373 -75.97 4.19 -16.11
CA TRP A 373 -75.81 4.49 -14.69
C TRP A 373 -76.25 5.92 -14.39
N GLY A 374 -77.27 6.08 -13.61
CA GLY A 374 -77.80 7.42 -13.23
C GLY A 374 -78.11 8.36 -14.36
N GLY A 375 -78.66 7.82 -15.48
CA GLY A 375 -78.97 8.62 -16.66
C GLY A 375 -77.76 8.90 -17.57
N VAL A 376 -76.61 8.43 -17.22
CA VAL A 376 -75.42 8.42 -18.07
C VAL A 376 -75.32 7.02 -18.77
N SER A 377 -75.27 7.02 -20.09
CA SER A 377 -75.06 5.76 -20.84
C SER A 377 -73.84 5.83 -21.71
N GLY A 378 -73.12 4.73 -21.85
CA GLY A 378 -71.93 4.66 -22.68
C GLY A 378 -71.26 3.30 -22.65
N ALA A 379 -70.35 3.10 -23.61
CA ALA A 379 -69.45 1.95 -23.58
C ALA A 379 -68.38 2.16 -22.52
N CYS A 380 -68.05 1.11 -21.79
CA CYS A 380 -67.08 1.13 -20.76
C CYS A 380 -66.38 -0.26 -20.63
N ALA A 381 -65.18 -0.29 -20.18
CA ALA A 381 -64.53 -1.54 -19.79
C ALA A 381 -65.04 -1.96 -18.40
N VAL A 382 -65.39 -3.22 -18.29
CA VAL A 382 -65.78 -3.83 -17.00
C VAL A 382 -64.66 -4.80 -16.62
N VAL A 383 -64.00 -4.52 -15.51
CA VAL A 383 -62.89 -5.30 -14.98
C VAL A 383 -63.38 -6.25 -13.89
N THR A 384 -63.15 -7.55 -14.09
CA THR A 384 -63.41 -8.56 -13.08
C THR A 384 -62.15 -8.71 -12.21
N MET A 385 -62.32 -8.62 -10.88
CA MET A 385 -61.25 -8.68 -9.91
C MET A 385 -61.25 -10.02 -9.18
N GLU A 386 -60.08 -10.52 -8.76
CA GLU A 386 -59.88 -11.74 -7.96
C GLU A 386 -60.67 -11.76 -6.64
N ALA A 387 -60.88 -10.60 -6.07
CA ALA A 387 -61.59 -10.43 -4.82
C ALA A 387 -62.35 -9.11 -4.78
N ARG A 388 -63.36 -9.07 -3.94
CA ARG A 388 -64.16 -7.85 -3.73
C ARG A 388 -63.25 -6.67 -3.39
N MET A 389 -63.64 -5.48 -3.82
CA MET A 389 -62.87 -4.25 -3.56
C MET A 389 -62.70 -4.02 -2.07
N ILE A 390 -63.71 -4.26 -1.29
CA ILE A 390 -63.68 -4.24 0.19
C ILE A 390 -64.05 -5.64 0.66
N ALA A 391 -63.15 -6.32 1.39
CA ALA A 391 -63.40 -7.62 1.96
C ALA A 391 -64.39 -7.52 3.12
N ASN A 392 -65.27 -8.54 3.24
CA ASN A 392 -66.27 -8.67 4.34
C ASN A 392 -67.44 -7.67 4.40
N LEU A 393 -67.86 -7.12 3.31
CA LEU A 393 -69.20 -6.52 3.20
C LEU A 393 -70.26 -7.61 3.34
N SER A 394 -70.50 -8.11 4.55
CA SER A 394 -71.59 -9.02 4.84
C SER A 394 -72.82 -8.24 5.37
N ILE A 395 -72.69 -6.94 5.51
CA ILE A 395 -73.71 -6.07 6.10
C ILE A 395 -74.24 -5.10 5.06
N LEU A 396 -75.48 -5.07 4.84
CA LEU A 396 -76.24 -4.39 3.79
C LEU A 396 -76.12 -2.85 3.69
N ASN A 397 -75.18 -2.24 4.48
CA ASN A 397 -75.16 -0.83 4.76
C ASN A 397 -73.88 -0.07 4.51
N GLU A 398 -72.90 -0.67 3.98
CA GLU A 398 -71.64 -0.05 3.63
C GLU A 398 -71.65 0.44 2.20
N THR A 399 -71.46 1.73 1.97
CA THR A 399 -71.48 2.33 0.62
C THR A 399 -70.14 2.96 0.29
N ALA A 400 -69.65 2.67 -0.90
CA ALA A 400 -68.49 3.36 -1.45
C ALA A 400 -68.98 4.54 -2.34
N ASP A 401 -68.31 5.71 -2.19
CA ASP A 401 -68.64 6.87 -3.01
C ASP A 401 -67.97 6.75 -4.39
N ILE A 402 -68.72 6.33 -5.38
CA ILE A 402 -68.24 6.16 -6.76
C ILE A 402 -67.64 7.44 -7.38
N ARG A 403 -68.08 8.61 -6.92
CA ARG A 403 -67.60 9.90 -7.44
C ARG A 403 -66.18 10.18 -6.97
N ARG A 404 -65.81 9.60 -5.88
CA ARG A 404 -64.44 9.74 -5.28
C ARG A 404 -63.57 8.53 -5.49
N LEU A 405 -64.10 7.48 -6.17
CA LEU A 405 -63.32 6.29 -6.51
C LEU A 405 -62.34 6.61 -7.64
N GLN A 406 -61.09 6.33 -7.38
CA GLN A 406 -60.00 6.41 -8.35
C GLN A 406 -59.42 5.03 -8.51
N ILE A 407 -59.09 4.67 -9.73
CA ILE A 407 -58.56 3.35 -10.10
C ILE A 407 -57.27 3.62 -10.86
N HIS A 408 -56.19 3.04 -10.42
CA HIS A 408 -54.89 3.21 -11.07
C HIS A 408 -54.41 1.86 -11.62
N GLU A 409 -53.95 1.86 -12.85
CA GLU A 409 -53.33 0.71 -13.47
C GLU A 409 -51.87 0.59 -12.95
N ALA A 410 -51.49 -0.54 -12.38
CA ALA A 410 -50.13 -0.82 -11.98
C ALA A 410 -49.41 -1.58 -13.09
N VAL A 411 -48.35 -0.95 -13.64
CA VAL A 411 -47.57 -1.54 -14.74
C VAL A 411 -46.27 -2.20 -14.23
N SER A 412 -46.08 -2.27 -12.94
CA SER A 412 -44.94 -2.95 -12.30
C SER A 412 -45.43 -4.00 -11.29
N PRO A 413 -44.62 -5.01 -10.97
CA PRO A 413 -44.83 -5.78 -9.75
C PRO A 413 -44.68 -4.89 -8.50
N ALA A 414 -45.06 -5.44 -7.35
CA ALA A 414 -44.85 -4.74 -6.07
C ALA A 414 -43.39 -4.41 -5.84
N LEU A 415 -43.08 -3.13 -5.67
CA LEU A 415 -41.75 -2.65 -5.38
C LEU A 415 -41.60 -2.43 -3.88
N GLN A 416 -40.48 -2.85 -3.32
CA GLN A 416 -40.12 -2.51 -1.93
C GLN A 416 -39.14 -1.33 -1.95
N LEU A 417 -39.56 -0.23 -1.34
CA LEU A 417 -38.79 0.99 -1.24
C LEU A 417 -38.42 1.25 0.22
N ARG A 418 -37.21 1.74 0.43
CA ARG A 418 -36.67 2.13 1.73
C ARG A 418 -36.04 3.50 1.65
N ALA A 419 -35.84 4.15 2.78
CA ALA A 419 -35.01 5.32 2.82
C ALA A 419 -33.62 5.01 2.31
N PRO A 420 -32.97 5.92 1.57
CA PRO A 420 -31.60 5.71 1.11
C PRO A 420 -30.71 5.32 2.27
N SER A 421 -29.87 4.29 2.06
CA SER A 421 -28.93 3.87 3.08
C SER A 421 -27.86 4.95 3.28
N ASP A 422 -27.76 5.47 4.50
CA ASP A 422 -26.68 6.33 4.89
C ASP A 422 -25.36 5.57 4.96
N TRP A 423 -24.28 6.30 4.70
CA TRP A 423 -22.95 5.81 4.91
C TRP A 423 -22.53 6.02 6.37
N HIS A 424 -21.75 5.11 6.92
CA HIS A 424 -21.13 5.36 8.20
C HIS A 424 -20.27 6.62 8.15
N SER A 425 -20.51 7.58 9.03
CA SER A 425 -19.67 8.75 9.22
C SER A 425 -18.53 8.42 10.18
N GLY A 426 -17.27 8.75 9.85
CA GLY A 426 -16.11 8.45 10.68
C GLY A 426 -15.25 7.30 10.17
N ALA A 427 -14.49 6.63 11.04
CA ALA A 427 -13.61 5.52 10.71
C ALA A 427 -14.39 4.28 10.20
N PHE A 428 -13.67 3.32 9.62
CA PHE A 428 -14.27 2.04 9.25
C PHE A 428 -14.88 1.36 10.47
N PRO A 429 -16.08 0.73 10.33
CA PRO A 429 -16.67 0.02 11.44
C PRO A 429 -15.75 -1.11 11.92
N GLU A 430 -15.43 -1.06 13.21
CA GLU A 430 -14.66 -2.10 13.88
C GLU A 430 -15.60 -3.07 14.57
N SER A 431 -15.37 -4.34 14.38
CA SER A 431 -16.01 -5.41 15.13
C SER A 431 -14.95 -6.21 15.88
N THR A 432 -15.37 -7.13 16.74
CA THR A 432 -14.47 -8.10 17.39
C THR A 432 -13.68 -8.96 16.39
N SER A 433 -14.11 -8.96 15.13
CA SER A 433 -13.53 -9.76 14.04
C SER A 433 -12.72 -8.93 13.02
N GLY A 434 -12.58 -7.60 13.18
CA GLY A 434 -11.83 -6.76 12.26
C GLY A 434 -12.61 -5.55 11.71
N TYR A 435 -12.12 -4.98 10.59
CA TYR A 435 -12.70 -3.79 9.97
C TYR A 435 -13.54 -4.15 8.75
N GLU A 436 -14.79 -3.66 8.69
CA GLU A 436 -15.71 -3.98 7.61
C GLU A 436 -15.48 -3.12 6.37
N ILE A 437 -15.41 -3.77 5.21
CA ILE A 437 -15.41 -3.18 3.88
C ILE A 437 -16.28 -4.04 2.96
N GLN A 438 -16.72 -3.54 1.79
CA GLN A 438 -17.62 -4.26 0.89
C GLN A 438 -16.97 -4.53 -0.47
N TYR A 439 -17.19 -5.75 -0.97
CA TYR A 439 -16.82 -6.20 -2.30
C TYR A 439 -18.06 -6.29 -3.19
N TYR A 440 -18.00 -5.73 -4.40
CA TYR A 440 -19.08 -5.86 -5.39
C TYR A 440 -18.74 -6.95 -6.41
N GLY A 441 -19.53 -8.01 -6.45
CA GLY A 441 -19.33 -9.13 -7.35
C GLY A 441 -20.17 -10.34 -6.98
N LEU A 442 -19.95 -11.45 -7.68
CA LEU A 442 -20.61 -12.71 -7.35
C LEU A 442 -20.13 -13.29 -6.00
N LEU A 443 -21.00 -14.00 -5.31
CA LEU A 443 -20.68 -14.64 -4.03
C LEU A 443 -19.43 -15.52 -4.13
N LYS A 444 -19.33 -16.37 -5.14
CA LYS A 444 -18.16 -17.23 -5.37
C LYS A 444 -16.83 -16.46 -5.44
N HIS A 445 -16.84 -15.23 -5.97
CA HIS A 445 -15.64 -14.39 -6.07
C HIS A 445 -15.31 -13.75 -4.72
N ALA A 446 -16.33 -13.37 -3.95
CA ALA A 446 -16.13 -12.87 -2.58
C ALA A 446 -15.55 -13.97 -1.67
N GLU A 447 -16.05 -15.20 -1.77
CA GLU A 447 -15.53 -16.36 -1.04
C GLU A 447 -14.06 -16.66 -1.38
N GLN A 448 -13.64 -16.46 -2.64
CA GLN A 448 -12.25 -16.62 -3.06
C GLN A 448 -11.29 -15.59 -2.47
N LEU A 449 -11.80 -14.46 -1.96
CA LEU A 449 -10.98 -13.43 -1.30
C LEU A 449 -10.70 -13.77 0.17
N VAL A 450 -11.48 -14.65 0.78
CA VAL A 450 -11.34 -14.97 2.20
C VAL A 450 -9.99 -15.61 2.49
N GLY A 451 -9.27 -15.05 3.46
CA GLY A 451 -7.94 -15.50 3.87
C GLY A 451 -6.80 -15.00 2.99
N ARG A 452 -7.08 -14.28 1.90
CA ARG A 452 -6.07 -13.70 1.02
C ARG A 452 -5.53 -12.37 1.53
N GLN A 453 -4.31 -12.09 1.13
CA GLN A 453 -3.74 -10.75 1.21
C GLN A 453 -4.16 -9.95 -0.02
N LEU A 454 -4.48 -8.69 0.21
CA LEU A 454 -4.84 -7.71 -0.80
C LEU A 454 -3.86 -6.53 -0.71
N MET A 455 -3.49 -5.97 -1.84
CA MET A 455 -2.76 -4.71 -1.88
C MET A 455 -3.71 -3.61 -2.32
N LEU A 456 -3.86 -2.62 -1.47
CA LEU A 456 -4.59 -1.40 -1.76
C LEU A 456 -3.61 -0.35 -2.28
N ALA A 457 -3.88 0.20 -3.45
CA ALA A 457 -3.09 1.25 -4.07
C ALA A 457 -3.96 2.50 -4.25
N GLY A 458 -3.60 3.57 -3.58
CA GLY A 458 -4.23 4.88 -3.78
C GLY A 458 -3.73 5.55 -5.06
N ASP A 459 -4.51 6.49 -5.57
CA ASP A 459 -4.11 7.35 -6.70
C ASP A 459 -3.02 8.37 -6.33
N ASP A 460 -2.69 8.49 -5.06
CA ASP A 460 -1.58 9.26 -4.49
C ASP A 460 -0.27 8.46 -4.37
N GLY A 461 -0.23 7.23 -4.86
CA GLY A 461 0.94 6.36 -4.81
C GLY A 461 1.12 5.60 -3.49
N ARG A 462 0.32 5.85 -2.45
CA ARG A 462 0.40 5.09 -1.20
C ARG A 462 -0.08 3.65 -1.41
N LEU A 463 0.63 2.72 -0.77
CA LEU A 463 0.34 1.30 -0.80
C LEU A 463 0.06 0.78 0.61
N GLN A 464 -0.87 -0.16 0.73
CA GLN A 464 -1.11 -0.88 1.99
C GLN A 464 -1.49 -2.34 1.72
N THR A 465 -0.81 -3.25 2.38
CA THR A 465 -1.17 -4.68 2.36
C THR A 465 -2.12 -4.99 3.52
N LEU A 466 -3.25 -5.62 3.23
CA LEU A 466 -4.26 -6.04 4.20
C LEU A 466 -4.63 -7.49 3.94
N LYS A 467 -5.15 -8.16 4.97
CA LYS A 467 -5.61 -9.54 4.86
C LYS A 467 -7.11 -9.63 5.11
N VAL A 468 -7.81 -10.35 4.24
CA VAL A 468 -9.22 -10.69 4.48
C VAL A 468 -9.28 -11.82 5.50
N LEU A 469 -9.98 -11.60 6.60
CA LEU A 469 -10.06 -12.56 7.69
C LEU A 469 -10.91 -13.78 7.31
N ARG A 470 -10.57 -14.93 7.85
CA ARG A 470 -11.31 -16.20 7.62
C ARG A 470 -12.67 -16.21 8.31
N GLU A 471 -12.85 -15.41 9.33
CA GLU A 471 -14.10 -15.20 10.07
C GLU A 471 -15.13 -14.39 9.27
N THR A 472 -14.77 -13.91 8.08
CA THR A 472 -15.71 -13.27 7.15
C THR A 472 -16.86 -14.23 6.83
N SER A 473 -18.07 -13.84 7.23
CA SER A 473 -19.28 -14.63 6.97
C SER A 473 -20.18 -13.89 6.00
N PHE A 474 -20.66 -14.61 4.99
CA PHE A 474 -21.63 -14.09 4.04
C PHE A 474 -23.02 -14.57 4.47
N ASN A 475 -23.79 -13.71 5.16
CA ASN A 475 -25.20 -13.97 5.48
C ASN A 475 -26.04 -13.82 4.21
N ALA A 476 -25.99 -14.83 3.36
CA ALA A 476 -26.82 -14.87 2.18
C ALA A 476 -28.14 -15.62 2.49
N ALA A 477 -29.23 -14.90 2.52
CA ALA A 477 -30.53 -15.49 2.22
C ALA A 477 -30.52 -15.81 0.70
N GLY A 478 -30.19 -17.08 0.36
CA GLY A 478 -30.14 -17.58 -1.01
C GLY A 478 -28.72 -17.72 -1.57
N LYS A 479 -28.21 -18.96 -1.56
CA LYS A 479 -26.84 -19.27 -2.02
C LYS A 479 -26.60 -19.18 -3.54
N ASP A 480 -27.64 -18.98 -4.34
CA ASP A 480 -27.59 -18.98 -5.82
C ASP A 480 -27.78 -17.60 -6.43
N ILE A 481 -27.10 -16.59 -5.90
CA ILE A 481 -27.15 -15.26 -6.52
C ILE A 481 -26.25 -15.26 -7.74
N ALA A 482 -26.86 -15.37 -8.91
CA ALA A 482 -26.19 -15.33 -10.20
C ALA A 482 -25.80 -13.90 -10.65
N GLN A 483 -26.20 -12.88 -9.89
CA GLN A 483 -25.91 -11.48 -10.18
C GLN A 483 -24.94 -10.88 -9.15
N PRO A 484 -24.15 -9.87 -9.54
CA PRO A 484 -23.24 -9.17 -8.63
C PRO A 484 -23.98 -8.49 -7.47
N TRP A 485 -23.43 -8.60 -6.29
CA TRP A 485 -23.92 -8.01 -5.05
C TRP A 485 -22.79 -7.41 -4.21
N LEU A 486 -23.16 -6.57 -3.22
CA LEU A 486 -22.20 -6.05 -2.24
C LEU A 486 -22.07 -7.02 -1.05
N TRP A 487 -20.88 -7.61 -0.91
CA TRP A 487 -20.58 -8.58 0.12
C TRP A 487 -19.67 -7.97 1.19
N PRO A 488 -19.98 -8.10 2.48
CA PRO A 488 -19.10 -7.63 3.55
C PRO A 488 -17.84 -8.48 3.60
N LEU A 489 -16.69 -7.84 3.67
CA LEU A 489 -15.39 -8.45 3.93
C LEU A 489 -14.85 -7.86 5.23
N MET A 490 -14.18 -8.71 6.04
CA MET A 490 -13.53 -8.30 7.27
C MET A 490 -12.03 -8.24 7.05
N LEU A 491 -11.42 -7.09 7.30
CA LEU A 491 -9.98 -6.85 7.17
C LEU A 491 -9.29 -6.95 8.54
N ASP A 492 -8.05 -7.39 8.56
CA ASP A 492 -7.22 -7.52 9.76
C ASP A 492 -6.80 -6.17 10.35
N GLN A 493 -6.69 -5.15 9.52
CA GLN A 493 -6.26 -3.81 9.91
C GLN A 493 -7.15 -2.75 9.25
N GLN A 494 -7.19 -1.56 9.85
CA GLN A 494 -7.88 -0.42 9.27
C GLN A 494 -7.16 0.05 8.00
N PRO A 495 -7.89 0.31 6.89
CA PRO A 495 -7.32 0.99 5.74
C PRO A 495 -6.75 2.37 6.12
N ILE A 496 -5.54 2.69 5.60
CA ILE A 496 -4.92 4.02 5.79
C ILE A 496 -5.61 5.11 4.97
N PHE A 497 -6.38 4.70 3.98
CA PHE A 497 -7.13 5.60 3.11
C PHE A 497 -8.41 6.07 3.78
N GLU A 498 -8.80 7.30 3.54
CA GLU A 498 -10.07 7.83 4.02
C GLU A 498 -11.24 7.06 3.42
N ARG A 499 -12.28 6.83 4.23
CA ARG A 499 -13.43 6.04 3.80
C ARG A 499 -14.14 6.60 2.55
N GLN A 500 -14.10 7.91 2.33
CA GLN A 500 -14.64 8.54 1.12
C GLN A 500 -13.94 8.12 -0.16
N TRP A 501 -12.67 7.65 -0.09
CA TRP A 501 -11.94 7.12 -1.23
C TRP A 501 -12.52 5.81 -1.78
N PHE A 502 -13.33 5.12 -0.97
CA PHE A 502 -14.05 3.89 -1.33
C PHE A 502 -15.49 4.19 -1.75
N SER A 503 -15.77 5.38 -2.28
CA SER A 503 -17.10 5.76 -2.75
C SER A 503 -17.46 5.02 -4.04
N GLU A 504 -18.74 4.86 -4.30
CA GLU A 504 -19.24 4.16 -5.48
C GLU A 504 -19.09 4.98 -6.76
N GLN A 505 -19.10 6.29 -6.65
CA GLN A 505 -19.05 7.21 -7.79
C GLN A 505 -17.62 7.61 -8.14
N ASN A 506 -16.77 7.81 -7.13
CA ASN A 506 -15.37 8.23 -7.30
C ASN A 506 -14.46 7.42 -6.37
N ASN A 507 -14.24 6.16 -6.75
CA ASN A 507 -13.36 5.27 -6.00
C ASN A 507 -11.91 5.50 -6.44
N ARG A 508 -11.08 5.94 -5.49
CA ARG A 508 -9.67 6.31 -5.69
C ARG A 508 -8.68 5.20 -5.31
N VAL A 509 -9.19 4.05 -4.83
CA VAL A 509 -8.35 2.95 -4.38
C VAL A 509 -8.49 1.77 -5.31
N THR A 510 -7.40 1.36 -5.95
CA THR A 510 -7.31 0.12 -6.73
C THR A 510 -6.87 -1.01 -5.82
N VAL A 511 -7.48 -2.17 -5.97
CA VAL A 511 -7.17 -3.35 -5.16
C VAL A 511 -6.64 -4.47 -6.05
N TYR A 512 -5.48 -5.00 -5.68
CA TYR A 512 -4.85 -6.16 -6.30
C TYR A 512 -5.02 -7.38 -5.38
N GLY A 513 -5.63 -8.45 -5.90
CA GLY A 513 -5.87 -9.68 -5.13
C GLY A 513 -5.00 -10.87 -5.57
N ASN A 514 -4.41 -10.79 -6.77
CA ASN A 514 -3.49 -11.81 -7.28
C ASN A 514 -2.04 -11.46 -6.91
N LEU A 515 -1.76 -11.44 -5.61
CA LEU A 515 -0.43 -11.13 -5.10
C LEU A 515 0.44 -12.39 -5.06
N VAL A 516 1.69 -12.24 -5.45
CA VAL A 516 2.75 -13.24 -5.26
C VAL A 516 3.93 -12.58 -4.56
N HIS A 517 4.39 -13.23 -3.50
CA HIS A 517 5.61 -12.84 -2.80
C HIS A 517 6.79 -13.54 -3.42
N THR A 518 7.85 -12.82 -3.62
CA THR A 518 9.05 -13.31 -4.32
C THR A 518 10.31 -12.90 -3.59
N ASP A 519 11.32 -13.76 -3.69
CA ASP A 519 12.69 -13.46 -3.27
C ASP A 519 13.55 -13.19 -4.49
N GLN A 520 14.47 -12.25 -4.36
CA GLN A 520 15.49 -12.02 -5.39
C GLN A 520 16.45 -13.21 -5.52
N GLY A 521 16.82 -13.50 -6.74
CA GLY A 521 17.75 -14.56 -7.11
C GLY A 521 17.17 -15.56 -8.10
N GLU A 522 18.05 -16.18 -8.87
CA GLU A 522 17.75 -17.20 -9.88
C GLU A 522 18.26 -18.55 -9.42
N THR A 523 17.36 -19.51 -9.27
CA THR A 523 17.74 -20.89 -8.94
C THR A 523 18.46 -21.52 -10.12
N GLN A 524 19.70 -21.94 -9.90
CA GLN A 524 20.51 -22.60 -10.90
C GLN A 524 20.26 -24.12 -10.89
N PRO A 525 20.17 -24.75 -12.05
CA PRO A 525 20.04 -26.20 -12.11
C PRO A 525 21.27 -26.87 -11.46
N MET A 526 21.07 -28.05 -10.88
CA MET A 526 22.17 -28.81 -10.26
C MET A 526 23.33 -28.95 -11.21
N ALA A 527 24.49 -28.43 -10.82
CA ALA A 527 25.70 -28.41 -11.62
C ALA A 527 26.84 -29.24 -10.98
N VAL A 528 27.70 -29.80 -11.80
CA VAL A 528 28.94 -30.43 -11.31
C VAL A 528 29.92 -29.35 -10.91
N LEU A 529 30.28 -29.30 -9.62
CA LEU A 529 31.26 -28.37 -9.07
C LEU A 529 32.70 -28.83 -9.31
N GLY A 530 32.96 -30.13 -9.22
CA GLY A 530 34.28 -30.68 -9.42
C GLY A 530 34.41 -32.14 -9.02
N SER A 531 35.67 -32.53 -8.93
CA SER A 531 36.08 -33.88 -8.51
C SER A 531 36.73 -33.82 -7.13
N GLY A 532 36.29 -34.68 -6.23
CA GLY A 532 36.90 -34.82 -4.89
C GLY A 532 38.26 -35.53 -4.94
N ASP A 533 39.14 -35.19 -4.01
CA ASP A 533 40.42 -35.89 -3.77
C ASP A 533 40.65 -36.01 -2.25
N ALA A 534 40.51 -37.21 -1.71
CA ALA A 534 40.66 -37.48 -0.29
C ALA A 534 42.06 -37.22 0.27
N ARG A 535 43.07 -36.97 -0.59
CA ARG A 535 44.43 -36.61 -0.18
C ARG A 535 44.61 -35.11 0.02
N ARG A 536 43.67 -34.32 -0.45
CA ARG A 536 43.73 -32.85 -0.34
C ARG A 536 42.84 -32.37 0.80
N THR A 537 43.50 -31.87 1.83
CA THR A 537 42.81 -31.19 2.94
C THR A 537 42.33 -29.80 2.50
N PHE A 538 41.24 -29.35 3.05
CA PHE A 538 40.66 -28.05 2.75
C PHE A 538 40.46 -27.77 1.25
N LEU A 539 40.13 -28.82 0.47
CA LEU A 539 39.87 -28.64 -0.96
C LEU A 539 38.79 -27.61 -1.17
N THR A 540 39.14 -26.55 -1.92
CA THR A 540 38.29 -25.40 -2.19
C THR A 540 37.91 -25.39 -3.67
N LEU A 541 36.64 -25.29 -3.99
CA LEU A 541 36.09 -25.29 -5.32
C LEU A 541 35.24 -24.03 -5.56
N PRO A 542 35.49 -23.28 -6.66
CA PRO A 542 34.69 -22.10 -6.98
C PRO A 542 33.28 -22.47 -7.46
N LEU A 543 32.27 -21.66 -7.12
CA LEU A 543 30.95 -21.76 -7.72
C LEU A 543 31.01 -21.33 -9.20
N PRO A 544 30.23 -21.99 -10.08
CA PRO A 544 30.27 -21.74 -11.53
C PRO A 544 29.67 -20.38 -11.92
N LYS A 545 28.78 -19.81 -11.08
CA LYS A 545 28.16 -18.50 -11.27
C LYS A 545 28.16 -17.73 -9.96
N ASN A 546 28.29 -16.42 -10.03
CA ASN A 546 28.32 -15.50 -8.90
C ASN A 546 27.48 -14.27 -9.23
N PRO A 547 27.09 -13.46 -8.21
CA PRO A 547 27.22 -13.69 -6.77
C PRO A 547 26.24 -14.74 -6.23
N LEU A 548 26.57 -15.37 -5.10
CA LEU A 548 25.71 -16.31 -4.39
C LEU A 548 24.61 -15.53 -3.64
N THR A 549 23.38 -16.03 -3.68
CA THR A 549 22.25 -15.44 -2.96
C THR A 549 22.27 -15.85 -1.49
N TYR A 550 22.11 -14.86 -0.59
CA TYR A 550 21.87 -15.06 0.82
C TYR A 550 20.46 -14.63 1.18
N GLN A 551 19.82 -15.34 2.09
CA GLN A 551 18.51 -15.02 2.65
C GLN A 551 18.66 -14.64 4.12
N LEU A 552 17.86 -13.69 4.58
CA LEU A 552 17.77 -13.30 5.98
C LEU A 552 16.85 -14.28 6.72
N VAL A 553 17.44 -15.06 7.65
CA VAL A 553 16.71 -16.01 8.50
C VAL A 553 16.86 -15.59 9.96
N SER A 554 15.81 -15.02 10.53
CA SER A 554 15.80 -14.39 11.85
C SER A 554 16.20 -15.32 13.00
N GLU A 555 15.99 -16.62 12.84
CA GLU A 555 16.30 -17.62 13.88
C GLU A 555 17.75 -18.14 13.82
N SER A 556 18.51 -17.74 12.81
CA SER A 556 19.88 -18.18 12.61
C SER A 556 20.90 -17.23 13.22
N THR A 557 22.10 -17.76 13.55
CA THR A 557 23.25 -16.97 13.95
C THR A 557 24.46 -17.42 13.16
N PRO A 558 25.00 -16.62 12.21
CA PRO A 558 24.51 -15.31 11.76
C PRO A 558 23.15 -15.37 11.05
N PRO A 559 22.40 -14.27 10.96
CA PRO A 559 21.04 -14.27 10.40
C PRO A 559 21.01 -14.43 8.88
N HIS A 560 22.13 -14.28 8.19
CA HIS A 560 22.25 -14.45 6.74
C HIS A 560 22.73 -15.86 6.39
N ILE A 561 21.94 -16.56 5.59
CA ILE A 561 22.23 -17.95 5.19
C ILE A 561 22.34 -18.01 3.66
N PRO A 562 23.44 -18.55 3.11
CA PRO A 562 23.57 -18.77 1.67
C PRO A 562 22.59 -19.85 1.18
N VAL A 563 21.94 -19.59 0.06
CA VAL A 563 21.04 -20.54 -0.58
C VAL A 563 21.86 -21.49 -1.46
N ILE A 564 22.35 -22.55 -0.84
CA ILE A 564 23.22 -23.52 -1.47
C ILE A 564 23.06 -24.92 -0.85
N GLU A 565 23.02 -25.93 -1.68
CA GLU A 565 23.02 -27.33 -1.27
C GLU A 565 24.15 -28.06 -1.98
N LEU A 566 24.99 -28.76 -1.22
CA LEU A 566 26.11 -29.54 -1.73
C LEU A 566 25.84 -31.02 -1.61
N TYR A 567 26.06 -31.74 -2.70
CA TYR A 567 25.94 -33.18 -2.79
C TYR A 567 27.30 -33.79 -3.20
N VAL A 568 27.75 -34.77 -2.44
CA VAL A 568 28.96 -35.51 -2.75
C VAL A 568 28.59 -36.98 -2.83
N ASP A 569 28.88 -37.62 -3.97
CA ASP A 569 28.43 -38.99 -4.29
C ASP A 569 26.90 -39.16 -4.06
N GLY A 570 26.09 -38.13 -4.39
CA GLY A 570 24.63 -38.12 -4.19
C GLY A 570 24.18 -37.93 -2.75
N VAL A 571 25.08 -37.78 -1.79
CA VAL A 571 24.78 -37.54 -0.37
C VAL A 571 24.86 -36.04 -0.08
N ARG A 572 23.81 -35.49 0.50
CA ARG A 572 23.78 -34.09 0.94
C ARG A 572 24.73 -33.87 2.11
N TRP A 573 25.64 -32.91 1.97
CA TRP A 573 26.51 -32.43 3.04
C TRP A 573 25.86 -31.25 3.76
N LYS A 574 26.19 -31.09 5.06
CA LYS A 574 25.65 -30.04 5.87
C LYS A 574 26.55 -28.79 5.84
N ARG A 575 25.99 -27.63 5.56
CA ARG A 575 26.72 -26.37 5.70
C ARG A 575 26.93 -26.04 7.19
N VAL A 576 28.12 -25.59 7.53
CA VAL A 576 28.48 -25.06 8.85
C VAL A 576 29.22 -23.74 8.69
N GLU A 577 29.21 -22.91 9.73
CA GLU A 577 29.92 -21.62 9.69
C GLU A 577 31.42 -21.78 9.87
N THR A 578 31.85 -22.70 10.70
CA THR A 578 33.25 -23.05 10.97
C THR A 578 33.41 -24.53 11.15
N PHE A 579 34.61 -25.06 10.94
CA PHE A 579 34.94 -26.44 11.23
C PHE A 579 35.21 -26.70 12.73
N PHE A 580 35.17 -25.66 13.56
CA PHE A 580 35.37 -25.81 15.00
C PHE A 580 34.37 -26.79 15.62
N SER A 581 34.82 -27.69 16.44
CA SER A 581 34.05 -28.78 17.08
C SER A 581 33.46 -29.84 16.13
N MET A 582 33.86 -29.86 14.86
CA MET A 582 33.44 -30.92 13.92
C MET A 582 34.39 -32.12 14.01
N GLY A 583 33.84 -33.31 13.91
CA GLY A 583 34.59 -34.55 13.94
C GLY A 583 35.12 -34.93 12.53
N PRO A 584 36.08 -35.84 12.46
CA PRO A 584 36.79 -36.22 11.22
C PRO A 584 35.89 -36.89 10.17
N LYS A 585 34.70 -37.37 10.58
CA LYS A 585 33.73 -38.06 9.70
C LYS A 585 32.49 -37.18 9.39
N ASP A 586 32.44 -36.00 9.98
CA ASP A 586 31.31 -35.11 9.79
C ASP A 586 31.31 -34.57 8.36
N ARG A 587 30.23 -34.84 7.63
CA ARG A 587 30.04 -34.41 6.24
C ARG A 587 29.58 -32.97 6.21
N VAL A 588 30.54 -32.07 6.39
CA VAL A 588 30.32 -30.64 6.51
C VAL A 588 31.16 -29.84 5.55
N TYR A 589 30.65 -28.69 5.13
CA TYR A 589 31.36 -27.73 4.32
C TYR A 589 31.12 -26.31 4.78
N ILE A 590 32.03 -25.41 4.46
CA ILE A 590 31.88 -23.97 4.63
C ILE A 590 31.83 -23.26 3.27
N VAL A 591 31.18 -22.11 3.25
CA VAL A 591 31.15 -21.20 2.09
C VAL A 591 32.03 -20.00 2.43
N ARG A 592 32.85 -19.58 1.47
CA ARG A 592 33.70 -18.39 1.53
C ARG A 592 33.47 -17.55 0.29
N GLU A 593 33.63 -16.25 0.41
CA GLU A 593 33.61 -15.32 -0.72
C GLU A 593 34.91 -14.54 -0.78
N ASP A 594 35.34 -14.19 -1.99
CA ASP A 594 36.45 -13.28 -2.23
C ASP A 594 35.93 -11.83 -2.40
N GLU A 595 36.84 -10.89 -2.61
CA GLU A 595 36.57 -9.46 -2.79
C GLU A 595 35.66 -9.15 -4.00
N ALA A 596 35.73 -10.01 -5.02
CA ALA A 596 34.88 -9.88 -6.21
C ALA A 596 33.49 -10.53 -6.04
N GLY A 597 33.11 -10.93 -4.81
CA GLY A 597 31.86 -11.65 -4.53
C GLY A 597 31.79 -13.05 -5.12
N LYS A 598 32.93 -13.65 -5.46
CA LYS A 598 33.00 -15.01 -5.97
C LYS A 598 33.00 -16.00 -4.80
N ALA A 599 32.00 -16.87 -4.79
CA ALA A 599 31.82 -17.84 -3.73
C ALA A 599 32.56 -19.17 -4.00
N TYR A 600 33.09 -19.75 -2.92
CA TYR A 600 33.84 -21.00 -2.89
C TYR A 600 33.24 -21.92 -1.85
N VAL A 601 33.25 -23.22 -2.16
CA VAL A 601 32.88 -24.28 -1.22
C VAL A 601 34.17 -24.99 -0.77
N GLN A 602 34.35 -25.15 0.54
CA GLN A 602 35.53 -25.77 1.14
C GLN A 602 35.15 -26.92 2.07
N CYS A 603 35.83 -28.07 1.94
CA CYS A 603 35.70 -29.21 2.87
C CYS A 603 36.65 -29.10 4.07
N GLY A 604 36.49 -29.97 5.06
CA GLY A 604 37.40 -30.12 6.19
C GLY A 604 38.79 -30.70 5.85
N ASP A 605 39.57 -30.94 6.88
CA ASP A 605 40.93 -31.48 6.77
C ASP A 605 41.04 -32.98 7.11
N GLY A 606 39.92 -33.61 7.46
CA GLY A 606 39.91 -35.00 7.96
C GLY A 606 40.12 -35.13 9.47
N VAL A 607 40.33 -33.99 10.17
CA VAL A 607 40.40 -33.88 11.63
C VAL A 607 39.19 -33.08 12.13
N THR A 608 39.01 -31.93 11.53
CA THR A 608 37.88 -31.01 11.77
C THR A 608 36.99 -30.94 10.52
N GLY A 609 36.10 -31.90 10.41
CA GLY A 609 35.27 -32.14 9.20
C GLY A 609 35.90 -33.09 8.19
N ALA A 610 35.09 -33.86 7.50
CA ALA A 610 35.48 -34.82 6.50
C ALA A 610 36.10 -34.13 5.26
N VAL A 611 37.11 -34.78 4.63
CA VAL A 611 37.59 -34.41 3.29
C VAL A 611 36.63 -34.89 2.21
N PHE A 612 36.62 -34.26 1.04
CA PHE A 612 35.83 -34.76 -0.10
C PHE A 612 36.38 -36.09 -0.59
N PRO A 613 35.56 -37.17 -0.64
CA PRO A 613 35.99 -38.46 -1.13
C PRO A 613 36.49 -38.37 -2.59
N SER A 614 37.53 -39.15 -2.92
CA SER A 614 38.06 -39.19 -4.28
C SER A 614 37.01 -39.72 -5.27
N GLY A 615 36.70 -38.95 -6.29
CA GLY A 615 35.71 -39.31 -7.30
C GLY A 615 35.78 -38.35 -8.47
N ARG A 616 35.42 -38.83 -9.68
CA ARG A 616 35.35 -37.97 -10.87
C ARG A 616 33.96 -37.33 -10.95
N ASN A 617 33.90 -35.99 -10.99
CA ASN A 617 32.65 -35.20 -11.06
C ASN A 617 31.61 -35.58 -10.00
N ASN A 618 32.07 -36.01 -8.83
CA ASN A 618 31.23 -36.49 -7.75
C ASN A 618 30.71 -35.40 -6.81
N ILE A 619 31.15 -34.16 -6.99
CA ILE A 619 30.73 -33.02 -6.22
C ILE A 619 29.75 -32.22 -7.08
N GLN A 620 28.49 -32.12 -6.63
CA GLN A 620 27.41 -31.42 -7.29
C GLN A 620 26.84 -30.34 -6.35
N VAL A 621 26.36 -29.25 -6.95
CA VAL A 621 25.83 -28.12 -6.23
C VAL A 621 24.53 -27.64 -6.85
N ALA A 622 23.53 -27.36 -6.00
CA ALA A 622 22.37 -26.55 -6.32
C ALA A 622 22.45 -25.25 -5.53
N PHE A 623 22.28 -24.12 -6.18
CA PHE A 623 22.41 -22.80 -5.55
C PHE A 623 21.58 -21.76 -6.28
N ARG A 624 21.38 -20.60 -5.64
CA ARG A 624 20.75 -19.42 -6.26
C ARG A 624 21.80 -18.36 -6.54
N LYS A 625 21.68 -17.72 -7.72
CA LYS A 625 22.51 -16.58 -8.15
C LYS A 625 21.69 -15.28 -8.00
N GLY A 626 22.27 -14.27 -7.42
CA GLY A 626 21.72 -12.91 -7.35
C GLY A 626 22.06 -12.21 -6.03
N VAL A 627 22.35 -10.93 -6.09
CA VAL A 627 22.59 -10.08 -4.91
C VAL A 627 21.37 -9.20 -4.69
N GLY A 628 21.02 -8.98 -3.44
CA GLY A 628 19.94 -8.13 -3.06
C GLY A 628 20.31 -6.67 -3.17
N ALA A 629 19.73 -5.93 -4.11
CA ALA A 629 19.69 -4.50 -4.05
C ALA A 629 18.38 -4.06 -3.40
N ARG A 630 18.47 -3.30 -2.32
CA ARG A 630 17.31 -2.64 -1.72
C ARG A 630 16.86 -1.49 -2.63
N GLY A 631 15.55 -1.26 -2.68
CA GLY A 631 15.01 -0.14 -3.47
C GLY A 631 14.83 -0.41 -4.96
N VAL A 632 15.13 -1.63 -5.45
CA VAL A 632 14.78 -2.00 -6.82
C VAL A 632 13.28 -1.85 -7.01
N ALA A 633 12.87 -0.96 -7.89
CA ALA A 633 11.48 -0.73 -8.26
C ALA A 633 11.35 -0.71 -9.78
N ALA A 634 10.27 -1.28 -10.30
CA ALA A 634 9.92 -1.20 -11.70
C ALA A 634 8.41 -1.39 -11.88
N ASP A 635 7.82 -0.68 -12.83
CA ASP A 635 6.39 -0.79 -13.10
C ASP A 635 6.02 -2.16 -13.67
N LYS A 636 6.86 -2.74 -14.53
CA LYS A 636 6.57 -3.97 -15.26
C LYS A 636 7.69 -4.98 -15.14
N ALA A 637 7.28 -6.23 -14.98
CA ALA A 637 8.18 -7.37 -14.99
C ALA A 637 7.79 -8.36 -16.11
N LYS A 638 8.77 -9.14 -16.55
CA LYS A 638 8.58 -10.18 -17.58
C LYS A 638 8.70 -11.56 -16.95
N PRO A 639 7.78 -12.50 -17.20
CA PRO A 639 7.94 -13.87 -16.71
C PRO A 639 9.14 -14.55 -17.40
N THR A 640 9.95 -15.30 -16.64
CA THR A 640 11.07 -16.08 -17.18
C THR A 640 10.60 -17.37 -17.85
N GLY A 641 9.44 -17.89 -17.43
CA GLY A 641 8.78 -19.07 -17.96
C GLY A 641 7.52 -18.76 -18.76
N LYS A 642 7.01 -19.75 -19.51
CA LYS A 642 5.74 -19.63 -20.26
C LYS A 642 4.58 -20.11 -19.41
N LEU A 643 3.72 -19.18 -19.00
CA LEU A 643 2.43 -19.46 -18.38
C LEU A 643 1.34 -18.80 -19.23
N LYS A 644 0.69 -19.60 -20.10
CA LYS A 644 -0.23 -19.06 -21.13
C LYS A 644 -1.30 -18.08 -20.65
N PRO A 645 -1.98 -18.30 -19.51
CA PRO A 645 -3.00 -17.38 -19.04
C PRO A 645 -2.44 -16.08 -18.42
N LEU A 646 -1.16 -16.02 -18.10
CA LEU A 646 -0.51 -14.83 -17.55
C LEU A 646 -0.34 -13.77 -18.64
N LYS A 647 -0.89 -12.58 -18.42
CA LYS A 647 -0.88 -11.46 -19.39
C LYS A 647 0.12 -10.38 -19.01
N GLU A 648 0.11 -9.95 -17.77
CA GLU A 648 0.94 -8.88 -17.26
C GLU A 648 1.39 -9.19 -15.85
N VAL A 649 2.58 -8.71 -15.51
CA VAL A 649 3.16 -8.78 -14.18
C VAL A 649 3.60 -7.37 -13.81
N ARG A 650 3.12 -6.87 -12.68
CA ARG A 650 3.46 -5.55 -12.16
C ARG A 650 4.10 -5.68 -10.79
N MET A 651 5.21 -5.01 -10.58
CA MET A 651 5.83 -4.89 -9.26
C MET A 651 5.08 -3.84 -8.45
N LEU A 652 4.64 -4.19 -7.24
CA LEU A 652 3.93 -3.29 -6.36
C LEU A 652 4.88 -2.76 -5.27
N GLY A 653 5.43 -1.60 -5.53
CA GLY A 653 6.39 -0.97 -4.64
C GLY A 653 7.83 -1.51 -4.79
N PRO A 654 8.79 -0.88 -4.13
CA PRO A 654 10.19 -1.28 -4.19
C PRO A 654 10.44 -2.61 -3.44
N ALA A 655 11.51 -3.31 -3.82
CA ALA A 655 11.99 -4.49 -3.09
C ALA A 655 12.41 -4.07 -1.66
N VAL A 656 12.08 -4.90 -0.68
CA VAL A 656 12.34 -4.64 0.74
C VAL A 656 13.17 -5.77 1.37
N GLY A 657 13.84 -5.47 2.48
CA GLY A 657 14.56 -6.47 3.28
C GLY A 657 15.84 -7.01 2.66
N GLY A 658 16.21 -6.55 1.46
CA GLY A 658 17.50 -6.82 0.84
C GLY A 658 18.55 -5.81 1.27
N GLY A 659 19.81 -6.09 0.97
CA GLY A 659 20.92 -5.17 1.21
C GLY A 659 22.15 -5.59 0.44
N ASP A 660 22.96 -4.62 0.08
CA ASP A 660 24.24 -4.85 -0.55
C ASP A 660 25.24 -5.44 0.45
N PRO A 661 26.37 -5.99 0.00
CA PRO A 661 27.43 -6.42 0.90
C PRO A 661 27.87 -5.28 1.82
N GLU A 662 28.16 -5.60 3.07
CA GLU A 662 28.58 -4.63 4.08
C GLU A 662 29.83 -3.86 3.61
N SER A 663 29.73 -2.53 3.72
CA SER A 663 30.87 -1.67 3.37
C SER A 663 32.01 -1.79 4.39
N ILE A 664 33.22 -1.42 3.96
CA ILE A 664 34.41 -1.37 4.81
C ILE A 664 34.17 -0.48 6.04
N GLU A 665 33.50 0.67 5.83
CA GLU A 665 33.26 1.63 6.90
C GLU A 665 32.27 1.08 7.94
N SER A 666 31.20 0.43 7.46
CA SER A 666 30.25 -0.24 8.35
C SER A 666 30.95 -1.33 9.20
N ALA A 667 31.77 -2.16 8.57
CA ALA A 667 32.51 -3.20 9.27
C ALA A 667 33.49 -2.65 10.32
N ARG A 668 34.13 -1.50 10.07
CA ARG A 668 35.00 -0.81 11.03
C ARG A 668 34.25 -0.38 12.29
N GLU A 669 33.02 0.09 12.15
CA GLU A 669 32.18 0.51 13.28
C GLU A 669 31.56 -0.69 14.01
N ALA A 670 31.02 -1.65 13.26
CA ALA A 670 30.25 -2.77 13.80
C ALA A 670 31.12 -3.82 14.51
N ALA A 671 32.33 -4.12 13.99
CA ALA A 671 33.16 -5.18 14.56
C ALA A 671 33.62 -4.92 16.01
N PRO A 672 34.10 -3.72 16.39
CA PRO A 672 34.42 -3.41 17.79
C PRO A 672 33.19 -3.46 18.71
N ALA A 673 32.05 -2.95 18.27
CA ALA A 673 30.83 -2.92 19.05
C ALA A 673 30.32 -4.34 19.36
N ARG A 674 30.36 -5.24 18.36
CA ARG A 674 29.96 -6.63 18.54
C ARG A 674 30.94 -7.41 19.44
N MET A 675 32.23 -7.10 19.40
CA MET A 675 33.18 -7.67 20.30
C MET A 675 32.93 -7.24 21.76
N GLN A 676 32.54 -6.00 21.99
CA GLN A 676 32.21 -5.50 23.31
C GLN A 676 30.96 -6.17 23.90
N SER A 677 29.94 -6.43 23.09
CA SER A 677 28.69 -7.08 23.51
C SER A 677 28.86 -8.57 23.85
N LEU A 678 29.96 -9.23 23.38
CA LEU A 678 30.16 -10.68 23.45
C LEU A 678 28.94 -11.50 22.95
N GLY A 679 28.19 -10.97 22.03
CA GLY A 679 26.97 -11.57 21.47
C GLY A 679 25.75 -11.58 22.41
N ARG A 680 25.78 -10.83 23.52
CA ARG A 680 24.65 -10.65 24.44
C ARG A 680 23.96 -9.32 24.16
N LEU A 681 22.68 -9.24 24.47
CA LEU A 681 21.90 -8.01 24.36
C LEU A 681 21.50 -7.54 25.75
N VAL A 682 22.36 -6.72 26.40
CA VAL A 682 22.18 -6.26 27.77
C VAL A 682 22.00 -4.74 27.84
N GLY A 683 22.88 -4.00 27.20
CA GLY A 683 22.87 -2.54 27.14
C GLY A 683 22.20 -2.03 25.84
N LEU A 684 21.84 -0.76 25.80
CA LEU A 684 21.30 -0.12 24.60
C LEU A 684 22.25 -0.22 23.39
N ALA A 685 23.54 -0.02 23.64
CA ALA A 685 24.59 -0.15 22.63
C ALA A 685 24.65 -1.56 22.00
N ASP A 686 24.32 -2.62 22.76
CA ASP A 686 24.31 -3.97 22.23
C ASP A 686 23.15 -4.13 21.21
N TYR A 687 21.98 -3.53 21.48
CA TYR A 687 20.85 -3.51 20.56
C TYR A 687 21.15 -2.67 19.32
N GLU A 688 21.84 -1.55 19.46
CA GLU A 688 22.31 -0.74 18.32
C GLU A 688 23.26 -1.55 17.45
N ALA A 689 24.28 -2.19 18.03
CA ALA A 689 25.25 -3.02 17.31
C ALA A 689 24.60 -4.23 16.61
N GLU A 690 23.62 -4.87 17.24
CA GLU A 690 22.85 -5.96 16.63
C GLU A 690 22.00 -5.47 15.45
N THR A 691 21.42 -4.28 15.59
CA THR A 691 20.60 -3.68 14.55
C THR A 691 21.43 -3.26 13.34
N LEU A 692 22.59 -2.64 13.57
CA LEU A 692 23.55 -2.26 12.51
C LEU A 692 24.13 -3.46 11.76
N ALA A 693 24.14 -4.64 12.38
CA ALA A 693 24.56 -5.87 11.70
C ALA A 693 23.48 -6.46 10.77
N LEU A 694 22.28 -5.90 10.75
CA LEU A 694 21.23 -6.33 9.83
C LEU A 694 21.41 -5.65 8.46
N PRO A 695 21.28 -6.41 7.36
CA PRO A 695 21.40 -5.86 6.02
C PRO A 695 20.40 -4.72 5.77
N GLY A 696 20.84 -3.71 5.05
CA GLY A 696 20.02 -2.55 4.69
C GLY A 696 19.75 -1.58 5.84
N VAL A 697 20.36 -1.73 7.00
CA VAL A 697 20.31 -0.77 8.11
C VAL A 697 21.61 0.00 8.20
N LEU A 698 21.60 1.28 7.87
CA LEU A 698 22.77 2.16 7.99
C LEU A 698 22.88 2.77 9.38
N LYS A 699 21.78 3.22 9.94
CA LYS A 699 21.76 3.89 11.25
C LYS A 699 20.78 3.23 12.20
N ALA A 700 21.19 3.08 13.43
CA ALA A 700 20.38 2.57 14.51
C ALA A 700 20.62 3.37 15.78
N ARG A 701 19.56 3.57 16.57
CA ARG A 701 19.63 4.14 17.91
C ARG A 701 18.63 3.45 18.81
N ALA A 702 19.08 3.03 19.98
CA ALA A 702 18.25 2.42 20.99
C ALA A 702 18.04 3.36 22.17
N ASP A 703 16.82 3.54 22.60
CA ASP A 703 16.41 4.38 23.72
C ASP A 703 15.44 3.63 24.64
N TRP A 704 15.49 3.90 25.94
CA TRP A 704 14.45 3.49 26.87
C TRP A 704 13.26 4.43 26.77
N VAL A 705 12.09 3.88 26.50
CA VAL A 705 10.82 4.61 26.50
C VAL A 705 9.81 3.90 27.40
N ALA A 706 8.94 4.66 28.04
CA ALA A 706 7.92 4.13 28.95
C ALA A 706 6.53 4.71 28.61
N PRO A 707 5.99 4.45 27.42
CA PRO A 707 4.62 4.87 27.11
C PRO A 707 3.67 4.14 28.07
N SER A 708 2.79 4.86 28.70
CA SER A 708 1.82 4.32 29.68
C SER A 708 2.46 3.59 30.87
N GLY A 709 3.70 3.96 31.25
CA GLY A 709 4.39 3.41 32.42
C GLY A 709 5.08 2.06 32.24
N THR A 710 4.94 1.40 31.08
CA THR A 710 5.61 0.14 30.80
C THR A 710 6.92 0.39 30.06
N PRO A 711 8.10 0.05 30.62
CA PRO A 711 9.38 0.26 29.97
C PRO A 711 9.53 -0.68 28.76
N ARG A 712 9.96 -0.12 27.64
CA ARG A 712 10.31 -0.85 26.41
C ARG A 712 11.56 -0.24 25.77
N ILE A 713 12.23 -1.02 24.96
CA ILE A 713 13.37 -0.57 24.16
C ILE A 713 12.82 -0.13 22.80
N ARG A 714 12.96 1.17 22.51
CA ARG A 714 12.66 1.71 21.18
C ARG A 714 13.94 1.72 20.36
N ILE A 715 13.92 1.08 19.21
CA ILE A 715 15.02 1.06 18.25
C ILE A 715 14.59 1.87 17.03
N THR A 716 15.25 2.98 16.82
CA THR A 716 15.06 3.85 15.65
C THR A 716 16.04 3.43 14.57
N VAL A 717 15.57 3.16 13.36
CA VAL A 717 16.37 2.64 12.24
C VAL A 717 16.22 3.49 10.99
N LEU A 718 17.27 3.59 10.18
CA LEU A 718 17.30 4.22 8.87
C LEU A 718 18.10 3.32 7.92
N SER A 719 17.62 3.22 6.66
CA SER A 719 18.32 2.43 5.64
C SER A 719 19.54 3.16 5.09
N GLU A 720 20.31 2.44 4.31
CA GLU A 720 21.44 2.96 3.56
C GLU A 720 21.05 4.12 2.64
N ASN A 721 19.87 4.09 2.02
CA ASN A 721 19.38 5.18 1.15
C ASN A 721 18.70 6.31 1.95
N GLY A 722 18.73 6.27 3.27
CA GLY A 722 18.04 7.24 4.11
C GLY A 722 16.52 7.06 4.15
N GLU A 723 16.01 5.95 3.62
CA GLU A 723 14.59 5.59 3.62
C GLU A 723 14.18 4.81 4.88
N PRO A 724 12.87 4.64 5.11
CA PRO A 724 12.38 3.82 6.22
C PRO A 724 12.90 2.37 6.19
N ALA A 725 13.50 1.92 7.28
CA ALA A 725 14.10 0.58 7.41
C ALA A 725 13.40 -0.35 8.41
N ALA A 726 12.37 0.13 9.13
CA ALA A 726 11.62 -0.66 10.13
C ALA A 726 10.61 -1.60 9.46
N ASP A 727 11.07 -2.49 8.61
CA ASP A 727 10.27 -3.53 7.99
C ASP A 727 9.99 -4.71 8.95
N ASP A 728 9.12 -5.62 8.54
CA ASP A 728 8.75 -6.77 9.35
C ASP A 728 9.94 -7.71 9.60
N LYS A 729 10.89 -7.81 8.67
CA LYS A 729 12.07 -8.67 8.81
C LYS A 729 13.04 -8.13 9.86
N VAL A 730 13.37 -6.83 9.81
CA VAL A 730 14.20 -6.16 10.82
C VAL A 730 13.56 -6.32 12.20
N ARG A 731 12.26 -6.10 12.31
CA ARG A 731 11.50 -6.26 13.55
C ARG A 731 11.54 -7.69 14.07
N HIS A 732 11.27 -8.69 13.23
CA HIS A 732 11.29 -10.10 13.61
C HIS A 732 12.69 -10.57 14.00
N SER A 733 13.74 -10.13 13.28
CA SER A 733 15.14 -10.47 13.60
C SER A 733 15.53 -9.94 14.98
N LEU A 734 15.21 -8.69 15.28
CA LEU A 734 15.52 -8.09 16.58
C LEU A 734 14.70 -8.71 17.71
N GLN A 735 13.44 -9.06 17.48
CA GLN A 735 12.62 -9.78 18.46
C GLN A 735 13.15 -11.18 18.72
N ALA A 736 13.59 -11.91 17.70
CA ALA A 736 14.21 -13.22 17.81
C ALA A 736 15.54 -13.13 18.59
N ALA A 737 16.40 -12.16 18.25
CA ALA A 737 17.65 -11.91 18.94
C ALA A 737 17.40 -11.59 20.44
N ASN A 738 16.42 -10.75 20.74
CA ASN A 738 16.06 -10.40 22.12
C ASN A 738 15.55 -11.61 22.91
N ARG A 739 14.76 -12.49 22.29
CA ARG A 739 14.28 -13.72 22.92
C ARG A 739 15.42 -14.69 23.24
N CYS A 740 16.38 -14.82 22.33
CA CYS A 740 17.46 -15.80 22.43
C CYS A 740 18.65 -15.32 23.28
N ARG A 741 18.99 -14.02 23.20
CA ARG A 741 20.25 -13.47 23.75
C ARG A 741 20.05 -12.25 24.63
N GLY A 742 18.84 -11.70 24.69
CA GLY A 742 18.52 -10.48 25.44
C GLY A 742 17.60 -10.71 26.63
N ALA A 743 17.14 -9.59 27.18
CA ALA A 743 16.17 -9.58 28.27
C ALA A 743 14.75 -9.59 27.69
N SER A 744 14.21 -10.77 27.38
CA SER A 744 12.89 -10.95 26.76
C SER A 744 11.72 -10.29 27.52
N ARG A 745 11.95 -9.95 28.82
CA ARG A 745 10.98 -9.19 29.64
C ARG A 745 10.78 -7.74 29.18
N HIS A 746 11.71 -7.19 28.38
CA HIS A 746 11.61 -5.84 27.82
C HIS A 746 11.19 -5.95 26.36
N PRO A 747 9.95 -5.55 26.01
CA PRO A 747 9.50 -5.57 24.62
C PRO A 747 10.29 -4.56 23.79
N ILE A 748 10.59 -4.94 22.55
CA ILE A 748 11.23 -4.09 21.55
C ILE A 748 10.16 -3.46 20.66
N GLN A 749 10.34 -2.18 20.40
CA GLN A 749 9.58 -1.43 19.40
C GLN A 749 10.55 -0.88 18.36
N VAL A 750 10.45 -1.32 17.11
CA VAL A 750 11.23 -0.80 15.98
C VAL A 750 10.42 0.30 15.32
N VAL A 751 11.04 1.46 15.10
CA VAL A 751 10.43 2.62 14.46
C VAL A 751 11.36 3.19 13.40
N ASN A 752 10.79 3.80 12.37
CA ASN A 752 11.56 4.50 11.35
C ASN A 752 12.12 5.81 11.89
N GLY A 753 13.39 6.07 11.57
CA GLY A 753 14.02 7.37 11.77
C GLY A 753 13.43 8.41 10.80
N LYS A 754 13.56 9.67 11.17
CA LYS A 754 13.12 10.81 10.37
C LYS A 754 14.31 11.58 9.87
N ARG A 755 14.29 12.00 8.61
CA ARG A 755 15.24 12.99 8.09
C ARG A 755 14.66 14.38 8.26
N GLN A 756 15.51 15.33 8.63
CA GLN A 756 15.16 16.74 8.73
C GLN A 756 16.23 17.56 8.03
N PHE A 757 15.81 18.51 7.19
CA PHE A 757 16.69 19.24 6.32
C PHE A 757 17.10 20.59 6.92
N VAL A 758 18.36 20.96 6.65
CA VAL A 758 18.94 22.24 7.08
C VAL A 758 19.10 23.14 5.87
N LEU A 759 18.81 24.42 6.04
CA LEU A 759 19.19 25.49 5.13
C LEU A 759 20.54 26.05 5.59
N VAL A 760 21.49 26.12 4.68
CA VAL A 760 22.78 26.76 4.88
C VAL A 760 22.98 27.82 3.78
N ASP A 761 23.18 29.05 4.16
CA ASP A 761 23.60 30.13 3.27
C ASP A 761 24.94 30.64 3.75
N LEU A 762 25.96 30.58 2.90
CA LEU A 762 27.32 31.00 3.23
C LEU A 762 27.97 31.83 2.14
N SER A 763 28.86 32.75 2.57
CA SER A 763 29.73 33.51 1.72
C SER A 763 31.19 33.13 2.04
N ALA A 764 32.00 32.90 1.00
CA ALA A 764 33.39 32.55 1.18
C ALA A 764 34.31 33.28 0.19
N GLY A 765 35.43 33.75 0.70
CA GLY A 765 36.50 34.27 -0.11
C GLY A 765 37.53 33.20 -0.44
N PHE A 766 37.96 33.09 -1.69
CA PHE A 766 38.90 32.11 -2.12
C PHE A 766 40.11 32.73 -2.88
N ASP A 767 41.20 31.97 -2.91
CA ASP A 767 42.43 32.36 -3.60
C ASP A 767 42.21 32.50 -5.11
N PRO A 768 42.54 33.62 -5.74
CA PRO A 768 42.36 33.86 -7.17
C PRO A 768 43.10 32.86 -8.08
N ASP A 769 44.10 32.16 -7.55
CA ASP A 769 44.82 31.12 -8.27
C ASP A 769 44.05 29.77 -8.34
N ARG A 770 42.95 29.65 -7.63
CA ARG A 770 42.04 28.47 -7.65
C ARG A 770 40.80 28.75 -8.52
N ARG A 771 40.23 27.70 -9.05
CA ARG A 771 38.97 27.81 -9.79
C ARG A 771 37.78 27.83 -8.84
N SER A 772 36.84 28.73 -9.10
CA SER A 772 35.62 28.83 -8.29
C SER A 772 34.82 27.51 -8.25
N ASP A 773 34.78 26.77 -9.38
CA ASP A 773 34.03 25.53 -9.50
C ASP A 773 34.63 24.42 -8.61
N ASP A 774 35.97 24.36 -8.52
CA ASP A 774 36.67 23.38 -7.67
C ASP A 774 36.41 23.69 -6.19
N ILE A 775 36.46 24.95 -5.79
CA ILE A 775 36.14 25.40 -4.43
C ILE A 775 34.66 25.08 -4.09
N HIS A 776 33.76 25.35 -5.03
CA HIS A 776 32.34 25.05 -4.88
C HIS A 776 32.11 23.56 -4.66
N ALA A 777 32.69 22.68 -5.48
CA ALA A 777 32.61 21.25 -5.35
C ALA A 777 33.18 20.75 -4.00
N LEU A 778 34.32 21.29 -3.55
CA LEU A 778 34.94 20.97 -2.26
C LEU A 778 34.04 21.37 -1.06
N ILE A 779 33.32 22.52 -1.18
CA ILE A 779 32.38 22.93 -0.13
C ILE A 779 31.20 21.97 -0.06
N LEU A 780 30.62 21.57 -1.23
CA LEU A 780 29.54 20.58 -1.29
C LEU A 780 29.95 19.27 -0.62
N ASP A 781 31.12 18.75 -0.98
CA ASP A 781 31.65 17.49 -0.43
C ASP A 781 31.93 17.61 1.06
N THR A 782 32.64 18.68 1.50
CA THR A 782 32.99 18.88 2.91
C THR A 782 31.77 19.05 3.83
N LEU A 783 30.72 19.70 3.33
CA LEU A 783 29.46 19.83 4.05
C LEU A 783 28.61 18.57 3.96
N GLY A 784 28.86 17.69 3.01
CA GLY A 784 28.06 16.50 2.77
C GLY A 784 26.67 16.82 2.19
N ALA A 785 26.64 17.76 1.26
CA ALA A 785 25.44 18.09 0.51
C ALA A 785 25.23 17.07 -0.63
N TRP A 786 24.06 16.47 -0.70
CA TRP A 786 23.72 15.47 -1.71
C TRP A 786 22.66 15.99 -2.68
N GLY A 787 22.62 15.46 -3.89
CA GLY A 787 21.71 15.87 -4.98
C GLY A 787 21.24 14.69 -5.83
N GLU A 788 20.63 14.97 -6.97
CA GLU A 788 20.03 13.95 -7.87
C GLU A 788 21.03 12.96 -8.49
N GLU A 789 22.25 13.40 -8.76
CA GLU A 789 23.24 12.62 -9.50
C GLU A 789 24.16 11.75 -8.62
N GLY A 790 23.98 11.78 -7.31
CA GLY A 790 24.85 11.05 -6.38
C GLY A 790 24.05 10.16 -5.43
N ASP A 791 24.54 8.94 -5.23
CA ASP A 791 24.03 8.06 -4.15
C ASP A 791 24.26 8.78 -2.81
N SER A 792 23.19 9.00 -2.07
CA SER A 792 23.26 9.65 -0.74
C SER A 792 24.14 8.89 0.27
N LEU A 793 24.52 7.66 -0.06
CA LEU A 793 25.35 6.76 0.74
C LEU A 793 26.81 7.13 0.82
N ASP A 794 27.39 7.59 -0.30
CA ASP A 794 28.82 7.89 -0.40
C ASP A 794 29.14 9.31 0.03
N VAL A 795 28.14 10.10 0.41
CA VAL A 795 28.33 11.48 0.82
C VAL A 795 28.93 11.51 2.22
N THR A 796 30.23 11.70 2.28
CA THR A 796 30.95 12.06 3.49
C THR A 796 30.76 13.54 3.81
N GLY A 797 31.20 14.00 4.97
CA GLY A 797 31.14 15.40 5.35
C GLY A 797 30.14 15.70 6.48
N LEU A 798 30.10 16.97 6.89
CA LEU A 798 29.42 17.38 8.13
C LEU A 798 27.96 16.96 8.23
N PHE A 799 27.18 16.95 7.14
CA PHE A 799 25.80 16.51 7.08
C PHE A 799 25.63 15.20 6.29
N GLY A 800 26.73 14.56 5.94
CA GLY A 800 26.72 13.29 5.22
C GLY A 800 26.02 12.20 6.02
N LEU A 801 25.26 11.36 5.33
CA LEU A 801 24.44 10.32 5.96
C LEU A 801 25.31 9.34 6.77
N ALA A 802 26.49 9.00 6.28
CA ALA A 802 27.43 8.09 6.96
C ALA A 802 27.91 8.62 8.31
N GLU A 803 28.18 9.90 8.44
CA GLU A 803 28.82 10.49 9.62
C GLU A 803 27.85 10.98 10.70
N ARG A 804 26.63 11.36 10.32
CA ARG A 804 25.62 11.87 11.25
C ARG A 804 24.99 10.75 12.08
N ARG A 805 24.63 11.10 13.33
CA ARG A 805 23.91 10.20 14.26
C ARG A 805 22.54 10.77 14.63
N PHE A 806 21.59 9.88 14.93
CA PHE A 806 20.29 10.29 15.43
C PHE A 806 20.42 11.16 16.69
N GLY A 807 19.67 12.27 16.71
CA GLY A 807 19.68 13.22 17.83
C GLY A 807 20.94 14.08 17.92
N GLN A 808 21.82 14.05 16.94
CA GLN A 808 22.98 14.91 16.87
C GLN A 808 22.61 16.27 16.31
N GLY A 809 22.60 17.28 17.18
CA GLY A 809 22.43 18.67 16.76
C GLY A 809 23.60 19.20 15.92
N ALA A 810 23.45 20.35 15.32
CA ALA A 810 24.49 21.00 14.53
C ALA A 810 24.74 22.43 15.01
N HIS A 811 25.98 22.90 14.88
CA HIS A 811 26.40 24.23 15.27
C HIS A 811 26.97 24.99 14.07
N VAL A 812 26.69 26.30 13.97
CA VAL A 812 27.30 27.20 12.96
C VAL A 812 28.83 27.09 12.99
N SER A 813 29.44 26.98 14.19
CA SER A 813 30.88 26.85 14.33
C SER A 813 31.48 25.61 13.66
N GLN A 814 30.71 24.52 13.54
CA GLN A 814 31.13 23.33 12.82
C GLN A 814 31.17 23.60 11.32
N VAL A 815 30.13 24.27 10.76
CA VAL A 815 30.07 24.67 9.36
C VAL A 815 31.26 25.59 9.05
N LEU A 816 31.48 26.62 9.87
CA LEU A 816 32.62 27.54 9.72
C LEU A 816 33.97 26.80 9.76
N ALA A 817 34.15 25.87 10.72
CA ALA A 817 35.41 25.16 10.89
C ALA A 817 35.74 24.25 9.69
N VAL A 818 34.76 23.49 9.17
CA VAL A 818 35.03 22.57 8.07
C VAL A 818 35.25 23.30 6.74
N VAL A 819 34.49 24.35 6.46
CA VAL A 819 34.66 25.14 5.23
C VAL A 819 35.95 25.97 5.25
N GLN A 820 36.32 26.57 6.41
CA GLN A 820 37.57 27.35 6.57
C GLN A 820 38.80 26.46 6.42
N ASN A 821 38.71 25.16 6.68
CA ASN A 821 39.83 24.22 6.52
C ASN A 821 40.08 23.77 5.07
N ILE A 822 39.23 24.17 4.13
CA ILE A 822 39.43 23.86 2.71
C ILE A 822 40.61 24.65 2.21
N GLU A 823 41.58 23.98 1.56
CA GLU A 823 42.75 24.62 0.99
C GLU A 823 42.34 25.57 -0.14
N GLY A 824 42.73 26.82 0.00
CA GLY A 824 42.36 27.90 -0.93
C GLY A 824 41.15 28.72 -0.50
N VAL A 825 40.54 28.44 0.65
CA VAL A 825 39.51 29.30 1.26
C VAL A 825 40.19 30.27 2.25
N ASN A 826 40.10 31.55 1.97
CA ASN A 826 40.70 32.60 2.79
C ASN A 826 39.83 32.96 4.02
N TRP A 827 38.54 33.08 3.82
CA TRP A 827 37.58 33.39 4.85
C TRP A 827 36.20 32.77 4.51
N VAL A 828 35.40 32.50 5.55
CA VAL A 828 34.03 32.05 5.41
C VAL A 828 33.11 32.75 6.40
N ARG A 829 31.89 33.06 5.94
CA ARG A 829 30.81 33.64 6.76
C ARG A 829 29.54 32.86 6.48
N VAL A 830 28.85 32.44 7.53
CA VAL A 830 27.53 31.83 7.40
C VAL A 830 26.49 32.93 7.56
N ASP A 831 25.67 33.13 6.54
CA ASP A 831 24.64 34.16 6.48
C ASP A 831 23.29 33.64 7.02
N ALA A 832 22.93 32.38 6.69
CA ALA A 832 21.78 31.70 7.28
C ALA A 832 22.11 30.25 7.69
N PHE A 833 21.49 29.81 8.78
CA PHE A 833 21.62 28.43 9.28
C PHE A 833 20.39 28.08 10.13
N GLN A 834 19.49 27.27 9.60
CA GLN A 834 18.23 26.90 10.29
C GLN A 834 17.64 25.62 9.75
N LEU A 835 16.65 25.07 10.50
CA LEU A 835 15.84 23.98 10.03
C LEU A 835 14.82 24.42 8.99
N ILE A 836 14.58 23.57 7.99
CA ILE A 836 13.49 23.74 7.04
C ILE A 836 12.24 23.07 7.61
N PRO A 837 11.10 23.77 7.73
CA PRO A 837 9.85 23.17 8.20
C PRO A 837 9.33 22.12 7.22
N LEU A 838 8.95 20.95 7.72
CA LEU A 838 8.44 19.83 6.90
C LEU A 838 7.00 20.02 6.40
N GLY A 839 6.36 21.16 6.64
CA GLY A 839 4.97 21.36 6.22
C GLY A 839 3.92 20.57 7.03
N SER A 840 2.65 20.61 6.57
CA SER A 840 1.56 19.84 7.18
C SER A 840 0.54 19.45 6.07
N PRO A 841 0.49 18.18 5.62
CA PRO A 841 1.24 17.01 6.13
C PRO A 841 2.76 17.13 5.94
N PRO A 842 3.59 16.41 6.72
CA PRO A 842 5.04 16.49 6.61
C PRO A 842 5.47 16.01 5.22
N GLU A 843 6.12 16.91 4.47
CA GLU A 843 6.75 16.59 3.19
C GLU A 843 8.12 15.95 3.45
N THR A 844 8.41 14.86 2.79
CA THR A 844 9.66 14.10 2.94
C THR A 844 10.59 14.26 1.73
N ASP A 845 10.06 14.68 0.58
CA ASP A 845 10.88 14.96 -0.59
C ASP A 845 11.57 16.33 -0.40
N PRO A 846 12.93 16.39 -0.37
CA PRO A 846 13.65 17.63 -0.17
C PRO A 846 13.39 18.67 -1.25
N LYS A 847 13.03 18.26 -2.48
CA LYS A 847 12.75 19.16 -3.60
C LYS A 847 11.44 19.92 -3.44
N GLU A 848 10.46 19.32 -2.78
CA GLU A 848 9.13 19.91 -2.56
C GLU A 848 9.06 20.78 -1.30
N LEU A 849 10.13 20.78 -0.50
CA LEU A 849 10.19 21.60 0.71
C LEU A 849 10.25 23.09 0.40
N ALA A 850 9.32 23.84 0.95
CA ALA A 850 9.31 25.30 0.84
C ALA A 850 10.44 25.90 1.67
N LEU A 851 11.37 26.59 1.00
CA LEU A 851 12.43 27.33 1.69
C LEU A 851 11.83 28.51 2.49
N PRO A 852 12.38 28.81 3.69
CA PRO A 852 11.94 29.92 4.50
C PRO A 852 12.08 31.27 3.77
N ALA A 853 11.02 32.06 3.73
CA ALA A 853 11.01 33.36 3.06
C ALA A 853 11.95 34.41 3.69
N SER A 854 12.33 34.22 4.96
CA SER A 854 13.27 35.05 5.69
C SER A 854 14.26 34.15 6.43
N PRO A 855 15.38 33.79 5.80
CA PRO A 855 16.38 32.93 6.42
C PRO A 855 16.98 33.56 7.68
N VAL A 856 17.19 32.77 8.71
CA VAL A 856 17.72 33.19 10.01
C VAL A 856 19.01 32.41 10.31
N ARG A 857 19.96 33.07 10.96
CA ARG A 857 21.18 32.45 11.45
C ARG A 857 21.00 31.98 12.89
N GLU A 858 20.64 30.73 13.11
CA GLU A 858 20.65 30.09 14.40
C GLU A 858 22.08 29.67 14.78
N LYS A 859 22.45 29.84 16.04
CA LYS A 859 23.78 29.40 16.50
C LYS A 859 23.89 27.89 16.61
N ARG A 860 22.76 27.22 16.89
CA ARG A 860 22.65 25.79 17.12
C ARG A 860 21.28 25.31 16.66
N ILE A 861 21.28 24.19 16.00
CA ILE A 861 20.09 23.41 15.64
C ILE A 861 20.06 22.18 16.54
N ASP A 862 19.01 22.05 17.34
CA ASP A 862 18.76 20.84 18.15
C ASP A 862 17.98 19.82 17.34
N CYS A 863 18.23 18.55 17.63
CA CYS A 863 17.66 17.43 16.90
C CYS A 863 17.03 16.42 17.88
N ASN A 864 15.84 15.92 17.57
CA ASN A 864 15.18 14.90 18.38
C ASN A 864 15.92 13.54 18.26
N GLY A 865 15.75 12.69 19.28
CA GLY A 865 16.43 11.39 19.32
C GLY A 865 16.10 10.43 18.18
N ASP A 866 14.99 10.62 17.47
CA ASP A 866 14.53 9.85 16.32
C ASP A 866 14.80 10.52 14.98
N THR A 867 15.50 11.66 15.00
CA THR A 867 15.69 12.52 13.83
C THR A 867 17.17 12.62 13.47
N LEU A 868 17.47 12.68 12.18
CA LEU A 868 18.79 12.87 11.60
C LEU A 868 18.78 14.13 10.72
N LEU A 869 19.76 15.02 10.95
CA LEU A 869 19.93 16.22 10.13
C LEU A 869 20.61 15.87 8.81
N SER A 870 20.11 16.42 7.71
CA SER A 870 20.61 16.19 6.35
C SER A 870 20.67 17.52 5.58
N LEU A 871 21.56 17.63 4.60
CA LEU A 871 21.68 18.80 3.75
C LEU A 871 21.49 18.37 2.29
N TYR A 872 20.47 18.93 1.65
CA TYR A 872 20.24 18.75 0.21
C TYR A 872 20.87 19.91 -0.56
N GLN A 873 21.42 19.65 -1.76
CA GLN A 873 22.19 20.65 -2.50
C GLN A 873 21.42 21.95 -2.76
N ASP A 874 20.11 21.87 -3.07
CA ASP A 874 19.27 23.05 -3.33
C ASP A 874 18.98 23.86 -2.06
N HIS A 875 19.30 23.31 -0.88
CA HIS A 875 19.20 23.99 0.41
C HIS A 875 20.52 24.63 0.84
N LEU A 876 21.55 24.55 -0.01
CA LEU A 876 22.84 25.15 0.22
C LEU A 876 23.08 26.29 -0.76
N VAL A 877 23.16 27.51 -0.26
CA VAL A 877 23.47 28.70 -1.03
C VAL A 877 24.93 29.07 -0.78
N ILE A 878 25.74 29.11 -1.85
CA ILE A 878 27.17 29.41 -1.78
C ILE A 878 27.46 30.65 -2.59
N ASN A 879 27.95 31.69 -1.92
CA ASN A 879 28.39 32.96 -2.56
C ASN A 879 29.91 33.04 -2.52
N LEU A 880 30.58 32.80 -3.65
CA LEU A 880 32.02 32.82 -3.74
C LEU A 880 32.53 34.18 -4.27
N SER A 881 33.55 34.70 -3.63
CA SER A 881 34.28 35.87 -4.09
C SER A 881 35.80 35.58 -4.22
N ALA A 882 36.40 35.89 -5.35
CA ALA A 882 37.85 35.82 -5.49
C ALA A 882 38.46 37.00 -4.73
N ASP A 883 39.11 36.72 -3.63
CA ASP A 883 39.80 37.73 -2.84
C ASP A 883 41.31 37.57 -3.02
N SER A 884 41.94 38.55 -3.62
CA SER A 884 43.39 38.68 -3.45
C SER A 884 43.66 38.87 -1.96
N VAL A 885 44.53 38.04 -1.39
CA VAL A 885 45.13 38.33 -0.09
C VAL A 885 45.64 39.76 -0.16
N ALA A 886 45.00 40.67 0.58
CA ALA A 886 45.51 42.03 0.67
C ALA A 886 46.97 41.90 1.15
N GLU A 887 47.93 42.35 0.29
CA GLU A 887 49.32 42.38 0.67
C GLU A 887 49.42 43.02 2.05
N ALA A 888 49.92 42.23 2.99
CA ALA A 888 50.09 42.67 4.35
C ALA A 888 50.80 44.00 4.33
N CYS A 889 50.18 44.96 4.95
CA CYS A 889 50.58 46.31 5.12
C CYS A 889 52.09 46.54 5.03
N ASP A 890 52.52 47.37 4.11
CA ASP A 890 53.81 48.07 4.19
C ASP A 890 53.92 48.70 5.58
N PRO A 891 55.09 48.60 6.24
CA PRO A 891 55.29 49.07 7.61
C PRO A 891 55.23 50.58 7.75
#